data_c66752b8d26aec0fa08969f08b499aaf
#
_entry.id   c66752b8d26aec0fa08969f08b499aaf
#
_cell.length_a   1.000
_cell.length_b   1.000
_cell.length_c   1.000
_cell.angle_alpha   90.00
_cell.angle_beta   90.00
_cell.angle_gamma   90.00
#
_symmetry.space_group_name_H-M   'P 1'
#
loop_
_entity.id
_entity.type
_entity.pdbx_description
1 polymer ?
#
loop_
_entity_poly.entity_id
_entity_poly.type
_entity_poly.pdbx_seq_one_letter_code
_entity_poly.pdbx_strand_id
1 'polypeptide(L)'
;ESDKKDNQEKKEEPEKKEQEKPKEEAQNKKEETTKKEAPKDQKKQGPPRKENEFIIHYILSPTEKRRDKYEKELKMYEKKIQMSDMMEEEMRKKMMERRDPMELEFLRFSGNDKNNPKERERIEKRNKQREENKPKLNLEEEKLKLFGDHFAKINKNKCKLIIEGQEMDLCEFYTTKSKEKTFQIKMIVNETIEDFVGMFKDCRNLLACPDLDTLNTSKATSFKGMFENCESLCILPKFVNWDTSNVTDMSSMFDGCKNLLFYPDLSKFNMSKVTNISGMFCNCLKIKFLPKINKWDTSKITDMKFLFKGCIRLTFIPDISVWDTSNVIDMRNLFFDASAIKNMPDVSKWNLSKVTNISGFFYNCFNLENIPDVSKWDISNVTDISYLFYGCKLAKTLPDISNWDISKVTNICGLFQKCELLEKLPDISRWNTKNVNDICSIFQGCSNLKTIPDISGWNFDNITSLSCVFEDCFALESLPDISKWNVSKVTRFDFLFKNCKSIKVFPDISKWNTEQIDDIRSLFEGCESVEVLPKIERWNTSNINSLYRLFKGCLKLKDFSDLSKWKMHNVTSLRSVFEDCASVEKLPNISGWDIGNMDTLRDAFKGCKSLKELPDISKWNTSNVADLSSMFEGCESLEKLPDLNFWNIEKVKMKDDMFKNCKLLEGKIPPQFLNKEKK
;
A
#
# COMPACT_ATOMS: atom_id res chain seq x y z
N GLU A 1 -13.59 -67.40 -16.25
CA GLU A 1 -13.32 -68.23 -17.44
C GLU A 1 -12.56 -67.38 -18.44
N SER A 2 -11.30 -67.65 -18.43
CA SER A 2 -10.36 -68.12 -19.49
C SER A 2 -10.20 -67.13 -20.65
N ASP A 3 -9.06 -66.81 -21.16
CA ASP A 3 -7.82 -67.54 -21.33
C ASP A 3 -6.62 -66.58 -21.54
N LYS A 4 -5.50 -67.09 -21.08
CA LYS A 4 -4.12 -66.68 -21.33
C LYS A 4 -3.79 -66.58 -22.81
N LYS A 5 -2.85 -65.69 -23.16
CA LYS A 5 -1.65 -66.03 -23.93
C LYS A 5 -0.51 -65.06 -23.72
N ASP A 6 0.60 -65.62 -23.30
CA ASP A 6 1.95 -65.15 -23.30
C ASP A 6 2.40 -64.68 -24.71
N ASN A 7 3.25 -63.65 -24.79
CA ASN A 7 4.38 -63.68 -25.70
C ASN A 7 5.53 -62.84 -25.09
N GLN A 8 6.61 -63.56 -24.80
CA GLN A 8 7.95 -63.06 -24.57
C GLN A 8 8.54 -62.61 -25.89
N GLU A 9 9.20 -61.45 -25.96
CA GLU A 9 10.37 -61.22 -26.81
C GLU A 9 11.28 -60.18 -26.20
N LYS A 10 12.43 -60.62 -25.78
CA LYS A 10 13.82 -60.26 -25.99
C LYS A 10 14.27 -58.83 -25.74
N LYS A 11 15.19 -58.80 -24.79
CA LYS A 11 16.20 -57.77 -24.51
C LYS A 11 17.08 -57.55 -25.76
N GLU A 12 17.33 -56.26 -26.05
CA GLU A 12 18.55 -55.80 -26.66
C GLU A 12 18.99 -54.49 -26.01
N GLU A 13 20.18 -54.50 -25.41
CA GLU A 13 20.92 -53.31 -25.00
C GLU A 13 21.52 -52.64 -26.28
N PRO A 14 21.62 -51.32 -26.33
CA PRO A 14 22.59 -50.71 -27.19
C PRO A 14 23.76 -50.06 -26.44
N GLU A 15 24.89 -50.35 -27.01
CA GLU A 15 26.25 -50.01 -26.75
C GLU A 15 26.54 -48.54 -26.33
N LYS A 16 27.52 -48.43 -25.45
CA LYS A 16 28.28 -47.22 -25.15
C LYS A 16 28.98 -46.71 -26.39
N LYS A 17 28.71 -45.50 -26.80
CA LYS A 17 29.64 -44.68 -27.64
C LYS A 17 30.28 -43.60 -26.79
N GLU A 18 31.57 -43.79 -26.51
CA GLU A 18 32.50 -42.78 -26.08
C GLU A 18 32.56 -41.64 -27.14
N GLN A 19 32.40 -40.42 -26.72
CA GLN A 19 32.76 -39.22 -27.53
C GLN A 19 33.96 -38.56 -26.90
N GLU A 20 34.99 -38.50 -27.75
CA GLU A 20 36.31 -37.93 -27.57
C GLU A 20 36.26 -36.41 -27.26
N LYS A 21 37.18 -35.99 -26.39
CA LYS A 21 37.52 -34.58 -26.17
C LYS A 21 38.46 -34.10 -27.28
N PRO A 22 38.27 -32.92 -27.87
CA PRO A 22 39.31 -32.28 -28.67
C PRO A 22 40.39 -31.68 -27.77
N LYS A 23 41.64 -32.07 -28.00
CA LYS A 23 42.87 -31.42 -27.52
C LYS A 23 43.07 -30.14 -28.35
N GLU A 24 43.19 -29.00 -27.69
CA GLU A 24 43.77 -27.78 -28.28
C GLU A 24 45.28 -27.82 -28.16
N GLU A 25 45.93 -27.91 -29.30
CA GLU A 25 47.39 -27.72 -29.47
C GLU A 25 47.74 -26.25 -29.46
N ALA A 26 48.69 -25.89 -28.59
CA ALA A 26 49.34 -24.59 -28.58
C ALA A 26 50.24 -24.41 -29.81
N GLN A 27 49.99 -23.41 -30.64
CA GLN A 27 50.98 -22.89 -31.59
C GLN A 27 51.46 -21.49 -31.14
N ASN A 28 52.72 -21.46 -30.66
CA ASN A 28 53.51 -20.27 -30.53
C ASN A 28 53.76 -19.61 -31.89
N LYS A 29 53.32 -18.37 -32.08
CA LYS A 29 53.90 -17.43 -33.05
C LYS A 29 54.34 -16.18 -32.28
N LYS A 30 55.69 -16.01 -32.22
CA LYS A 30 56.34 -14.76 -31.90
C LYS A 30 56.03 -13.71 -32.93
N GLU A 31 55.43 -12.62 -32.55
CA GLU A 31 55.49 -11.34 -33.23
C GLU A 31 56.09 -10.31 -32.28
N GLU A 32 57.30 -9.88 -32.58
CA GLU A 32 57.94 -8.69 -32.04
C GLU A 32 57.18 -7.47 -32.53
N THR A 33 56.53 -6.74 -31.62
CA THR A 33 56.08 -5.37 -31.89
C THR A 33 56.59 -4.45 -30.76
N THR A 34 57.37 -3.53 -31.23
CA THR A 34 58.02 -2.42 -30.54
C THR A 34 57.18 -1.77 -29.46
N LYS A 35 57.69 -1.77 -28.22
CA LYS A 35 57.21 -0.98 -27.10
C LYS A 35 57.38 0.51 -27.37
N LYS A 36 56.28 1.21 -27.62
CA LYS A 36 56.18 2.66 -27.33
C LYS A 36 55.75 2.80 -25.88
N GLU A 37 56.67 3.29 -25.06
CA GLU A 37 56.36 3.68 -23.68
C GLU A 37 55.34 4.82 -23.67
N ALA A 38 54.17 4.58 -23.06
CA ALA A 38 53.21 5.61 -22.70
C ALA A 38 53.77 6.42 -21.50
N PRO A 39 53.52 7.70 -21.40
CA PRO A 39 54.08 8.53 -20.30
C PRO A 39 53.52 8.02 -18.99
N LYS A 40 54.44 7.77 -18.05
CA LYS A 40 54.12 7.50 -16.65
C LYS A 40 53.46 8.76 -16.08
N ASP A 41 52.12 8.74 -15.91
CA ASP A 41 51.43 9.64 -15.00
C ASP A 41 52.01 9.45 -13.59
N GLN A 42 52.88 10.35 -13.23
CA GLN A 42 53.27 10.52 -11.80
C GLN A 42 52.05 11.01 -11.05
N LYS A 43 51.22 10.07 -10.56
CA LYS A 43 50.30 10.38 -9.47
C LYS A 43 51.18 10.88 -8.33
N LYS A 44 51.09 12.18 -8.05
CA LYS A 44 51.60 12.76 -6.82
C LYS A 44 50.96 11.99 -5.67
N GLN A 45 51.71 11.05 -5.09
CA GLN A 45 51.35 10.43 -3.82
C GLN A 45 51.40 11.56 -2.79
N GLY A 46 50.22 11.91 -2.28
CA GLY A 46 50.13 12.80 -1.13
C GLY A 46 50.88 12.19 0.07
N PRO A 47 51.18 12.99 1.09
CA PRO A 47 51.85 12.50 2.28
C PRO A 47 51.14 11.28 2.85
N PRO A 48 51.87 10.28 3.46
CA PRO A 48 51.24 9.08 4.01
C PRO A 48 50.20 9.48 5.03
N ARG A 49 48.97 8.93 4.85
CA ARG A 49 47.84 9.18 5.73
C ARG A 49 48.12 8.59 7.12
N LYS A 50 47.69 9.31 8.15
CA LYS A 50 47.71 8.77 9.53
C LYS A 50 46.52 7.80 9.67
N GLU A 51 46.70 6.72 10.42
CA GLU A 51 45.72 5.64 10.59
C GLU A 51 44.37 6.10 11.16
N ASN A 52 44.34 7.25 11.84
CA ASN A 52 43.13 7.81 12.44
C ASN A 52 42.45 8.93 11.64
N GLU A 53 42.83 9.11 10.38
CA GLU A 53 42.27 10.16 9.48
C GLU A 53 41.42 9.55 8.40
N PHE A 54 40.15 10.03 8.26
CA PHE A 54 39.15 9.48 7.34
C PHE A 54 38.57 10.59 6.47
N ILE A 55 38.55 10.41 5.14
CA ILE A 55 37.92 11.33 4.20
C ILE A 55 36.49 10.88 3.89
N ILE A 56 35.55 11.80 4.05
CA ILE A 56 34.13 11.58 3.83
C ILE A 56 33.67 12.56 2.75
N HIS A 57 32.92 12.06 1.77
CA HIS A 57 32.49 12.83 0.60
C HIS A 57 30.98 13.06 0.65
N TYR A 58 30.57 14.28 0.35
CA TYR A 58 29.18 14.70 0.23
C TYR A 58 28.93 15.26 -1.18
N ILE A 59 27.69 15.14 -1.66
CA ILE A 59 27.22 15.80 -2.88
C ILE A 59 26.49 17.10 -2.51
N LEU A 60 26.78 18.17 -3.22
CA LEU A 60 26.05 19.43 -3.08
C LEU A 60 24.90 19.50 -4.07
N SER A 61 23.78 20.06 -3.65
CA SER A 61 22.62 20.23 -4.50
C SER A 61 22.90 21.28 -5.59
N PRO A 62 22.58 21.02 -6.88
CA PRO A 62 22.66 22.04 -7.92
C PRO A 62 21.80 23.27 -7.56
N THR A 63 22.24 24.45 -7.97
CA THR A 63 21.56 25.72 -7.70
C THR A 63 20.09 25.71 -8.13
N GLU A 64 19.78 25.06 -9.26
CA GLU A 64 18.40 24.87 -9.73
C GLU A 64 17.55 24.06 -8.74
N LYS A 65 18.08 22.93 -8.22
CA LYS A 65 17.37 22.14 -7.20
C LYS A 65 17.19 22.88 -5.89
N ARG A 66 18.12 23.77 -5.51
CA ARG A 66 17.97 24.64 -4.34
C ARG A 66 16.81 25.63 -4.55
N ARG A 67 16.67 26.18 -5.76
CA ARG A 67 15.56 27.05 -6.15
C ARG A 67 14.24 26.31 -6.13
N ASP A 68 14.16 25.11 -6.73
CA ASP A 68 12.96 24.28 -6.74
C ASP A 68 12.51 23.89 -5.33
N LYS A 69 13.47 23.56 -4.45
CA LYS A 69 13.17 23.26 -3.03
C LYS A 69 12.57 24.47 -2.33
N TYR A 70 13.18 25.65 -2.51
CA TYR A 70 12.66 26.90 -1.95
C TYR A 70 11.25 27.20 -2.45
N GLU A 71 10.98 27.07 -3.75
CA GLU A 71 9.65 27.28 -4.31
C GLU A 71 8.60 26.34 -3.73
N LYS A 72 8.96 25.06 -3.49
CA LYS A 72 8.07 24.10 -2.82
C LYS A 72 7.81 24.47 -1.36
N GLU A 73 8.85 24.85 -0.63
CA GLU A 73 8.73 25.30 0.75
C GLU A 73 7.89 26.57 0.85
N LEU A 74 8.09 27.54 -0.07
CA LEU A 74 7.30 28.75 -0.16
C LEU A 74 5.82 28.47 -0.44
N LYS A 75 5.51 27.62 -1.44
CA LYS A 75 4.13 27.20 -1.73
C LYS A 75 3.46 26.51 -0.54
N MET A 76 4.20 25.65 0.20
CA MET A 76 3.66 25.03 1.41
C MET A 76 3.40 26.05 2.52
N TYR A 77 4.27 27.03 2.67
CA TYR A 77 4.11 28.12 3.64
C TYR A 77 2.89 28.96 3.32
N GLU A 78 2.73 29.39 2.05
CA GLU A 78 1.59 30.16 1.57
C GLU A 78 0.27 29.39 1.78
N LYS A 79 0.24 28.11 1.47
CA LYS A 79 -0.93 27.24 1.72
C LYS A 79 -1.30 27.15 3.20
N LYS A 80 -0.30 27.08 4.11
CA LYS A 80 -0.55 27.07 5.57
C LYS A 80 -1.17 28.39 6.03
N ILE A 81 -0.70 29.52 5.50
CA ILE A 81 -1.29 30.83 5.80
C ILE A 81 -2.74 30.88 5.31
N GLN A 82 -2.99 30.51 4.06
CA GLN A 82 -4.32 30.49 3.47
C GLN A 82 -5.30 29.62 4.27
N MET A 83 -4.89 28.41 4.69
CA MET A 83 -5.71 27.56 5.56
C MET A 83 -5.97 28.20 6.93
N SER A 84 -4.97 28.85 7.52
CA SER A 84 -5.12 29.56 8.80
C SER A 84 -6.13 30.70 8.69
N ASP A 85 -6.07 31.48 7.61
CA ASP A 85 -7.00 32.60 7.37
C ASP A 85 -8.44 32.10 7.11
N MET A 86 -8.61 31.00 6.37
CA MET A 86 -9.91 30.36 6.15
C MET A 86 -10.52 29.83 7.46
N MET A 87 -9.73 29.19 8.31
CA MET A 87 -10.21 28.68 9.62
C MET A 87 -10.61 29.82 10.56
N GLU A 88 -9.86 30.94 10.52
CA GLU A 88 -10.19 32.13 11.32
C GLU A 88 -11.50 32.78 10.85
N GLU A 89 -11.71 32.85 9.54
CA GLU A 89 -12.95 33.35 8.94
C GLU A 89 -14.15 32.47 9.25
N GLU A 90 -13.98 31.15 9.18
CA GLU A 90 -15.03 30.18 9.55
C GLU A 90 -15.37 30.25 11.04
N MET A 91 -14.37 30.38 11.91
CA MET A 91 -14.61 30.60 13.34
C MET A 91 -15.35 31.91 13.61
N ARG A 92 -15.02 32.99 12.89
CA ARG A 92 -15.75 34.26 12.99
C ARG A 92 -17.22 34.10 12.56
N LYS A 93 -17.49 33.39 11.45
CA LYS A 93 -18.86 33.08 11.03
C LYS A 93 -19.63 32.30 12.10
N LYS A 94 -19.05 31.22 12.65
CA LYS A 94 -19.67 30.41 13.72
C LYS A 94 -19.87 31.20 15.01
N MET A 95 -19.00 32.15 15.33
CA MET A 95 -19.17 33.05 16.47
C MET A 95 -20.32 34.06 16.24
N MET A 96 -20.49 34.54 15.02
CA MET A 96 -21.61 35.44 14.66
C MET A 96 -22.96 34.70 14.66
N GLU A 97 -23.00 33.45 14.20
CA GLU A 97 -24.20 32.61 14.18
C GLU A 97 -24.74 32.23 15.57
N ARG A 98 -23.91 32.32 16.62
CA ARG A 98 -24.24 31.98 18.01
C ARG A 98 -24.66 33.17 18.88
N ARG A 99 -24.71 34.39 18.34
CA ARG A 99 -25.05 35.62 19.08
C ARG A 99 -26.52 36.03 18.87
N ASP A 100 -27.07 36.64 19.94
CA ASP A 100 -28.43 37.19 19.92
C ASP A 100 -28.59 38.25 18.80
N PRO A 101 -29.72 38.28 18.06
CA PRO A 101 -29.99 39.26 17.03
C PRO A 101 -29.80 40.73 17.46
N MET A 102 -30.10 41.07 18.72
CA MET A 102 -29.87 42.41 19.26
C MET A 102 -28.40 42.76 19.45
N GLU A 103 -27.57 41.81 19.82
CA GLU A 103 -26.09 42.00 19.92
C GLU A 103 -25.44 42.14 18.55
N LEU A 104 -25.99 41.49 17.52
CA LEU A 104 -25.58 41.62 16.11
C LEU A 104 -25.88 42.99 15.52
N GLU A 105 -26.99 43.62 15.92
CA GLU A 105 -27.37 44.95 15.47
C GLU A 105 -26.49 46.04 16.09
N PHE A 106 -26.12 45.87 17.39
CA PHE A 106 -25.17 46.75 18.06
C PHE A 106 -23.75 46.69 17.44
N LEU A 107 -23.32 45.50 17.03
CA LEU A 107 -22.03 45.28 16.36
C LEU A 107 -22.04 45.79 14.89
N ARG A 108 -23.18 45.85 14.21
CA ARG A 108 -23.35 46.49 12.91
C ARG A 108 -23.26 48.01 12.98
N PHE A 109 -23.78 48.61 14.07
CA PHE A 109 -23.70 50.02 14.33
C PHE A 109 -22.32 50.46 14.86
N SER A 110 -21.60 49.60 15.60
CA SER A 110 -20.24 49.91 16.10
C SER A 110 -19.14 49.76 15.03
N GLY A 111 -19.54 49.56 13.78
CA GLY A 111 -18.64 49.52 12.62
C GLY A 111 -17.70 48.32 12.63
N ASN A 112 -17.67 47.63 11.49
CA ASN A 112 -16.68 46.64 11.14
C ASN A 112 -15.27 47.26 11.25
N ASP A 113 -14.72 47.31 12.48
CA ASP A 113 -13.65 48.19 12.87
C ASP A 113 -12.28 47.63 12.46
N LYS A 114 -12.03 47.67 11.15
CA LYS A 114 -10.64 47.65 10.64
C LYS A 114 -9.83 48.82 11.21
N ASN A 115 -10.48 49.73 11.93
CA ASN A 115 -9.90 50.92 12.55
C ASN A 115 -9.66 50.77 14.05
N ASN A 116 -10.02 49.64 14.68
CA ASN A 116 -9.69 49.41 16.09
C ASN A 116 -8.17 49.30 16.28
N PRO A 117 -7.55 50.22 17.04
CA PRO A 117 -6.10 50.22 17.21
C PRO A 117 -5.50 48.91 17.71
N LYS A 118 -6.21 48.20 18.58
CA LYS A 118 -5.79 46.90 19.12
C LYS A 118 -5.82 45.78 18.06
N GLU A 119 -6.82 45.80 17.17
CA GLU A 119 -6.92 44.79 16.07
C GLU A 119 -5.88 45.10 14.97
N ARG A 120 -5.60 46.39 14.68
CA ARG A 120 -4.48 46.78 13.81
C ARG A 120 -3.15 46.30 14.35
N GLU A 121 -2.86 46.53 15.61
CA GLU A 121 -1.62 46.06 16.24
C GLU A 121 -1.50 44.53 16.21
N ARG A 122 -2.60 43.81 16.40
CA ARG A 122 -2.63 42.31 16.29
C ARG A 122 -2.36 41.84 14.88
N ILE A 123 -2.95 42.48 13.87
CA ILE A 123 -2.73 42.20 12.45
C ILE A 123 -1.28 42.51 12.07
N GLU A 124 -0.75 43.65 12.50
CA GLU A 124 0.66 44.01 12.24
C GLU A 124 1.64 43.03 12.88
N LYS A 125 1.45 42.65 14.14
CA LYS A 125 2.28 41.64 14.82
C LYS A 125 2.22 40.31 14.07
N ARG A 126 1.03 39.87 13.63
CA ARG A 126 0.87 38.62 12.87
C ARG A 126 1.56 38.69 11.51
N ASN A 127 1.42 39.80 10.79
CA ASN A 127 2.05 39.98 9.49
C ASN A 127 3.59 40.06 9.62
N LYS A 128 4.10 40.72 10.66
CA LYS A 128 5.53 40.75 10.97
C LYS A 128 6.06 39.32 11.26
N GLN A 129 5.35 38.56 12.06
CA GLN A 129 5.71 37.17 12.37
C GLN A 129 5.63 36.26 11.13
N ARG A 130 4.68 36.49 10.20
CA ARG A 130 4.60 35.83 8.91
C ARG A 130 5.80 36.15 8.02
N GLU A 131 6.22 37.39 7.91
CA GLU A 131 7.42 37.76 7.13
C GLU A 131 8.70 37.17 7.75
N GLU A 132 8.83 37.17 9.08
CA GLU A 132 9.98 36.57 9.78
C GLU A 132 10.07 35.04 9.55
N ASN A 133 8.93 34.33 9.47
CA ASN A 133 8.84 32.89 9.26
C ASN A 133 8.82 32.48 7.78
N LYS A 134 8.80 33.43 6.85
CA LYS A 134 8.82 33.17 5.43
C LYS A 134 10.13 32.49 5.02
N PRO A 135 10.10 31.39 4.28
CA PRO A 135 11.33 30.79 3.78
C PRO A 135 12.17 31.81 3.02
N LYS A 136 13.47 31.88 3.32
CA LYS A 136 14.41 32.76 2.63
C LYS A 136 15.20 31.98 1.59
N LEU A 137 15.23 32.48 0.36
CA LEU A 137 16.05 31.90 -0.70
C LEU A 137 17.51 32.29 -0.46
N ASN A 138 18.33 31.34 -0.02
CA ASN A 138 19.79 31.50 0.02
C ASN A 138 20.41 30.52 -1.01
N LEU A 139 20.83 31.07 -2.15
CA LEU A 139 21.49 30.35 -3.23
C LEU A 139 22.99 30.17 -3.01
N GLU A 140 23.56 30.95 -2.07
CA GLU A 140 25.00 30.98 -1.82
C GLU A 140 25.45 29.95 -0.77
N GLU A 141 24.54 29.55 0.12
CA GLU A 141 24.86 28.66 1.22
C GLU A 141 24.03 27.38 1.18
N GLU A 142 24.65 26.26 1.54
CA GLU A 142 23.95 24.99 1.72
C GLU A 142 24.27 24.41 3.10
N LYS A 143 23.20 24.13 3.88
CA LYS A 143 23.32 23.44 5.16
C LYS A 143 23.33 21.95 4.92
N LEU A 144 24.46 21.31 5.20
CA LEU A 144 24.64 19.87 5.09
C LEU A 144 24.50 19.22 6.48
N LYS A 145 23.80 18.07 6.53
CA LYS A 145 23.88 17.17 7.66
C LYS A 145 25.09 16.27 7.46
N LEU A 146 26.08 16.38 8.34
CA LEU A 146 27.36 15.66 8.24
C LEU A 146 27.32 14.36 9.02
N PHE A 147 26.71 14.37 10.20
CA PHE A 147 26.58 13.20 11.07
C PHE A 147 25.17 13.15 11.67
N GLY A 148 24.76 11.97 12.13
CA GLY A 148 23.53 11.82 12.92
C GLY A 148 23.66 12.54 14.26
N ASP A 149 22.54 13.04 14.75
CA ASP A 149 22.44 13.82 16.00
C ASP A 149 22.98 13.05 17.23
N HIS A 150 22.57 11.79 17.38
CA HIS A 150 23.03 10.93 18.46
C HIS A 150 24.55 10.73 18.42
N PHE A 151 25.08 10.31 17.27
CA PHE A 151 26.51 10.08 17.09
C PHE A 151 27.33 11.34 17.35
N ALA A 152 26.94 12.46 16.76
CA ALA A 152 27.64 13.75 16.93
C ALA A 152 27.67 14.20 18.40
N LYS A 153 26.57 13.98 19.14
CA LYS A 153 26.47 14.34 20.56
C LYS A 153 27.36 13.46 21.44
N ILE A 154 27.31 12.13 21.27
CA ILE A 154 28.00 11.17 22.15
C ILE A 154 29.52 11.17 21.88
N ASN A 155 29.96 11.35 20.63
CA ASN A 155 31.35 11.26 20.24
C ASN A 155 32.02 12.63 20.06
N LYS A 156 31.42 13.75 20.50
CA LYS A 156 31.90 15.11 20.29
C LYS A 156 33.33 15.30 20.68
N ASN A 157 33.75 14.77 21.82
CA ASN A 157 35.10 14.92 22.36
C ASN A 157 36.12 13.88 21.80
N LYS A 158 35.59 12.81 21.15
CA LYS A 158 36.44 11.71 20.62
C LYS A 158 36.88 11.98 19.18
N CYS A 159 36.22 12.89 18.47
CA CYS A 159 36.51 13.17 17.06
C CYS A 159 36.67 14.67 16.82
N LYS A 160 37.54 15.01 15.85
CA LYS A 160 37.65 16.35 15.27
C LYS A 160 37.38 16.32 13.79
N LEU A 161 36.97 17.43 13.24
CA LEU A 161 36.75 17.59 11.81
C LEU A 161 37.73 18.65 11.26
N ILE A 162 38.24 18.40 10.06
CA ILE A 162 38.88 19.44 9.25
C ILE A 162 37.94 19.73 8.06
N ILE A 163 37.41 20.93 8.01
CA ILE A 163 36.48 21.39 6.99
C ILE A 163 37.01 22.69 6.41
N GLU A 164 37.19 22.74 5.09
CA GLU A 164 37.72 23.92 4.37
C GLU A 164 39.09 24.40 5.00
N GLY A 165 39.88 23.48 5.49
CA GLY A 165 41.17 23.76 6.09
C GLY A 165 41.14 24.17 7.57
N GLN A 166 39.97 24.27 8.18
CA GLN A 166 39.82 24.62 9.59
C GLN A 166 39.47 23.41 10.44
N GLU A 167 40.11 23.29 11.59
CA GLU A 167 39.80 22.26 12.60
C GLU A 167 38.62 22.71 13.46
N MET A 168 37.68 21.80 13.69
CA MET A 168 36.50 22.04 14.53
C MET A 168 36.06 20.77 15.26
N ASP A 169 35.19 20.93 16.23
CA ASP A 169 34.55 19.81 16.94
C ASP A 169 33.62 19.03 16.00
N LEU A 170 33.40 17.76 16.31
CA LEU A 170 32.38 16.96 15.65
C LEU A 170 31.01 17.64 15.77
N CYS A 171 30.33 17.85 14.64
CA CYS A 171 29.04 18.57 14.58
C CYS A 171 28.05 17.84 13.67
N GLU A 172 26.77 18.01 13.97
CA GLU A 172 25.67 17.44 13.18
C GLU A 172 25.52 18.14 11.82
N PHE A 173 25.62 19.47 11.80
CA PHE A 173 25.41 20.27 10.61
C PHE A 173 26.58 21.20 10.34
N TYR A 174 26.81 21.45 9.05
CA TYR A 174 27.74 22.47 8.58
C TYR A 174 27.11 23.25 7.43
N THR A 175 27.35 24.55 7.39
CA THR A 175 26.89 25.42 6.30
C THR A 175 28.06 25.78 5.41
N THR A 176 28.07 25.33 4.16
CA THR A 176 29.13 25.62 3.18
C THR A 176 28.64 26.64 2.14
N LYS A 177 29.59 27.47 1.65
CA LYS A 177 29.44 28.35 0.49
C LYS A 177 30.04 27.77 -0.79
N SER A 178 30.57 26.56 -0.72
CA SER A 178 31.16 25.89 -1.89
C SER A 178 30.18 25.77 -3.01
N LYS A 179 30.64 26.09 -4.24
CA LYS A 179 29.89 25.94 -5.51
C LYS A 179 30.25 24.66 -6.25
N GLU A 180 31.16 23.84 -5.70
CA GLU A 180 31.55 22.56 -6.28
C GLU A 180 30.39 21.56 -6.24
N LYS A 181 30.48 20.51 -7.07
CA LYS A 181 29.48 19.42 -7.06
C LYS A 181 29.64 18.49 -5.89
N THR A 182 30.83 18.41 -5.32
CA THR A 182 31.19 17.52 -4.18
C THR A 182 31.87 18.34 -3.10
N PHE A 183 31.69 17.90 -1.86
CA PHE A 183 32.25 18.51 -0.67
C PHE A 183 32.93 17.41 0.15
N GLN A 184 34.16 17.67 0.60
CA GLN A 184 34.94 16.72 1.37
C GLN A 184 35.19 17.26 2.77
N ILE A 185 35.11 16.37 3.75
CA ILE A 185 35.56 16.63 5.10
C ILE A 185 36.60 15.56 5.51
N LYS A 186 37.48 15.91 6.41
CA LYS A 186 38.37 14.95 7.06
C LYS A 186 37.92 14.80 8.51
N MET A 187 37.62 13.57 8.93
CA MET A 187 37.36 13.22 10.31
C MET A 187 38.64 12.65 10.93
N ILE A 188 39.01 13.13 12.10
CA ILE A 188 40.14 12.63 12.91
C ILE A 188 39.56 12.00 14.17
N VAL A 189 39.88 10.74 14.40
CA VAL A 189 39.45 9.99 15.59
C VAL A 189 40.56 10.00 16.59
N ASN A 190 40.42 10.73 17.70
CA ASN A 190 41.43 10.86 18.75
C ASN A 190 41.29 9.79 19.83
N GLU A 191 40.06 9.29 20.06
CA GLU A 191 39.77 8.25 21.04
C GLU A 191 38.88 7.17 20.40
N THR A 192 38.97 5.94 20.92
CA THR A 192 38.17 4.81 20.44
C THR A 192 36.67 5.14 20.51
N ILE A 193 36.00 5.01 19.38
CA ILE A 193 34.55 5.12 19.29
C ILE A 193 33.95 3.79 19.75
N GLU A 194 32.95 3.85 20.63
CA GLU A 194 32.21 2.68 21.15
C GLU A 194 30.78 2.67 20.66
N ASP A 195 30.19 3.85 20.43
CA ASP A 195 28.81 4.03 19.97
C ASP A 195 28.78 4.56 18.53
N PHE A 196 28.33 3.70 17.62
CA PHE A 196 28.18 3.99 16.19
C PHE A 196 26.71 4.19 15.78
N VAL A 197 25.77 4.19 16.74
CA VAL A 197 24.34 4.32 16.44
C VAL A 197 24.07 5.60 15.65
N GLY A 198 23.52 5.41 14.46
CA GLY A 198 23.12 6.50 13.57
C GLY A 198 24.29 7.39 13.13
N MET A 199 25.53 6.90 12.99
CA MET A 199 26.69 7.74 12.65
C MET A 199 26.41 8.70 11.49
N PHE A 200 25.76 8.24 10.42
CA PHE A 200 25.38 9.05 9.27
C PHE A 200 23.87 9.11 9.06
N LYS A 201 23.08 8.84 10.08
CA LYS A 201 21.62 8.85 9.97
C LYS A 201 21.10 10.18 9.41
N ASP A 202 20.26 10.09 8.38
CA ASP A 202 19.68 11.21 7.64
C ASP A 202 20.67 12.13 6.90
N CYS A 203 21.92 11.68 6.73
CA CYS A 203 22.90 12.40 5.92
C CYS A 203 22.63 12.16 4.43
N ARG A 204 21.54 12.73 3.93
CA ARG A 204 21.03 12.50 2.57
C ARG A 204 22.02 12.86 1.47
N ASN A 205 22.94 13.77 1.76
CA ASN A 205 23.99 14.22 0.86
C ASN A 205 25.27 13.40 0.95
N LEU A 206 25.40 12.44 1.87
CA LEU A 206 26.56 11.56 1.97
C LEU A 206 26.72 10.78 0.65
N LEU A 207 27.89 10.91 0.01
CA LEU A 207 28.18 10.30 -1.29
C LEU A 207 29.03 9.05 -1.15
N ALA A 208 30.11 9.13 -0.37
CA ALA A 208 31.08 8.06 -0.19
C ALA A 208 31.89 8.22 1.10
N CYS A 209 32.29 7.10 1.68
CA CYS A 209 33.16 7.06 2.87
C CYS A 209 34.14 5.85 2.81
N PRO A 210 34.94 5.68 1.73
CA PRO A 210 35.75 4.48 1.53
C PRO A 210 36.84 4.29 2.59
N ASP A 211 37.33 5.37 3.17
CA ASP A 211 38.43 5.33 4.14
C ASP A 211 38.02 4.74 5.49
N LEU A 212 36.71 4.67 5.79
CA LEU A 212 36.22 4.05 7.02
C LEU A 212 36.51 2.53 7.11
N ASP A 213 37.05 1.94 6.05
CA ASP A 213 37.46 0.52 6.06
C ASP A 213 38.49 0.20 7.18
N THR A 214 39.30 1.18 7.58
CA THR A 214 40.31 1.04 8.64
C THR A 214 39.82 1.53 10.01
N LEU A 215 38.59 1.92 10.14
CA LEU A 215 38.00 2.40 11.39
C LEU A 215 38.01 1.27 12.44
N ASN A 216 38.54 1.57 13.64
CA ASN A 216 38.55 0.62 14.75
C ASN A 216 37.12 0.44 15.32
N THR A 217 36.52 -0.73 15.08
CA THR A 217 35.18 -1.09 15.53
C THR A 217 35.18 -2.15 16.64
N SER A 218 36.34 -2.50 17.21
CA SER A 218 36.46 -3.61 18.18
C SER A 218 35.59 -3.46 19.44
N LYS A 219 35.24 -2.23 19.79
CA LYS A 219 34.33 -1.93 20.91
C LYS A 219 32.89 -1.65 20.51
N ALA A 220 32.58 -1.74 19.23
CA ALA A 220 31.23 -1.48 18.74
C ALA A 220 30.23 -2.54 19.24
N THR A 221 29.13 -2.10 19.84
CA THR A 221 28.04 -2.97 20.29
C THR A 221 26.80 -2.84 19.39
N SER A 222 26.71 -1.77 18.60
CA SER A 222 25.59 -1.48 17.72
C SER A 222 26.02 -0.68 16.49
N PHE A 223 25.50 -1.09 15.32
CA PHE A 223 25.54 -0.32 14.07
C PHE A 223 24.14 0.11 13.63
N LYS A 224 23.19 0.15 14.56
CA LYS A 224 21.81 0.56 14.31
C LYS A 224 21.76 1.88 13.56
N GLY A 225 21.08 1.87 12.40
CA GLY A 225 20.84 3.06 11.58
C GLY A 225 22.10 3.80 11.11
N MET A 226 23.26 3.13 11.07
CA MET A 226 24.54 3.81 10.79
C MET A 226 24.53 4.63 9.50
N PHE A 227 23.90 4.12 8.44
CA PHE A 227 23.74 4.79 7.16
C PHE A 227 22.24 5.01 6.82
N GLU A 228 21.37 5.02 7.81
CA GLU A 228 19.93 5.18 7.61
C GLU A 228 19.62 6.50 6.89
N ASN A 229 18.83 6.42 5.79
CA ASN A 229 18.46 7.55 4.93
C ASN A 229 19.64 8.29 4.27
N CYS A 230 20.80 7.63 4.06
CA CYS A 230 21.86 8.16 3.23
C CYS A 230 21.49 8.02 1.75
N GLU A 231 20.54 8.83 1.28
CA GLU A 231 19.90 8.68 -0.04
C GLU A 231 20.89 8.77 -1.21
N SER A 232 21.96 9.59 -1.09
CA SER A 232 22.96 9.78 -2.13
C SER A 232 24.12 8.80 -2.07
N LEU A 233 24.19 7.96 -1.05
CA LEU A 233 25.34 7.05 -0.82
C LEU A 233 25.48 6.06 -1.98
N CYS A 234 26.68 6.08 -2.60
CA CYS A 234 27.02 5.23 -3.74
C CYS A 234 28.16 4.27 -3.43
N ILE A 235 29.08 4.66 -2.53
CA ILE A 235 30.30 3.90 -2.21
C ILE A 235 30.40 3.74 -0.70
N LEU A 236 30.33 2.49 -0.27
CA LEU A 236 30.54 2.05 1.10
C LEU A 236 32.03 1.70 1.34
N PRO A 237 32.52 1.70 2.59
CA PRO A 237 33.78 1.05 2.93
C PRO A 237 33.72 -0.45 2.62
N LYS A 238 34.88 -1.10 2.46
CA LYS A 238 34.94 -2.55 2.17
C LYS A 238 34.59 -3.43 3.37
N PHE A 239 34.59 -2.88 4.58
CA PHE A 239 34.35 -3.55 5.86
C PHE A 239 35.31 -4.70 6.20
N VAL A 240 36.45 -4.80 5.50
CA VAL A 240 37.36 -5.95 5.65
C VAL A 240 38.00 -6.00 7.05
N ASN A 241 38.26 -4.84 7.64
CA ASN A 241 38.95 -4.71 8.93
C ASN A 241 37.98 -4.45 10.11
N TRP A 242 36.69 -4.47 9.85
CA TRP A 242 35.70 -4.22 10.90
C TRP A 242 35.53 -5.45 11.79
N ASP A 243 35.75 -5.26 13.08
CA ASP A 243 35.38 -6.24 14.09
C ASP A 243 33.93 -6.04 14.53
N THR A 244 33.11 -7.03 14.24
CA THR A 244 31.68 -7.03 14.60
C THR A 244 31.36 -8.03 15.72
N SER A 245 32.37 -8.59 16.38
CA SER A 245 32.23 -9.68 17.38
C SER A 245 31.45 -9.29 18.64
N ASN A 246 31.29 -7.99 18.91
CA ASN A 246 30.53 -7.47 20.04
C ASN A 246 29.20 -6.85 19.64
N VAL A 247 28.88 -6.81 18.33
CA VAL A 247 27.67 -6.16 17.83
C VAL A 247 26.45 -7.04 18.08
N THR A 248 25.42 -6.42 18.65
CA THR A 248 24.12 -7.06 18.94
C THR A 248 23.00 -6.52 18.09
N ASP A 249 23.10 -5.28 17.58
CA ASP A 249 22.05 -4.60 16.80
C ASP A 249 22.63 -3.99 15.51
N MET A 250 22.15 -4.47 14.37
CA MET A 250 22.44 -3.95 13.03
C MET A 250 21.16 -3.45 12.32
N SER A 251 20.09 -3.19 13.09
CA SER A 251 18.83 -2.76 12.51
C SER A 251 18.97 -1.46 11.73
N SER A 252 18.26 -1.38 10.60
CA SER A 252 18.25 -0.21 9.70
C SER A 252 19.64 0.28 9.24
N MET A 253 20.69 -0.55 9.32
CA MET A 253 22.06 -0.09 9.03
C MET A 253 22.20 0.60 7.68
N PHE A 254 21.46 0.13 6.65
CA PHE A 254 21.46 0.69 5.29
C PHE A 254 20.05 1.11 4.84
N ASP A 255 19.08 1.22 5.75
CA ASP A 255 17.70 1.60 5.38
C ASP A 255 17.70 2.95 4.66
N GLY A 256 17.02 3.01 3.52
CA GLY A 256 16.90 4.25 2.74
C GLY A 256 18.15 4.65 1.94
N CYS A 257 19.15 3.76 1.79
CA CYS A 257 20.29 3.97 0.89
C CYS A 257 19.85 3.82 -0.58
N LYS A 258 19.01 4.74 -1.07
CA LYS A 258 18.27 4.63 -2.34
C LYS A 258 19.16 4.54 -3.58
N ASN A 259 20.37 5.12 -3.55
CA ASN A 259 21.29 5.17 -4.68
C ASN A 259 22.38 4.10 -4.65
N LEU A 260 22.44 3.28 -3.62
CA LEU A 260 23.41 2.20 -3.53
C LEU A 260 23.12 1.14 -4.60
N LEU A 261 24.15 0.80 -5.38
CA LEU A 261 24.03 -0.15 -6.49
C LEU A 261 24.48 -1.57 -6.12
N PHE A 262 25.41 -1.68 -5.19
CA PHE A 262 25.96 -2.95 -4.70
C PHE A 262 26.52 -2.78 -3.30
N TYR A 263 26.60 -3.88 -2.57
CA TYR A 263 27.24 -3.97 -1.28
C TYR A 263 28.65 -4.57 -1.41
N PRO A 264 29.59 -4.19 -0.55
CA PRO A 264 30.82 -4.95 -0.38
C PRO A 264 30.52 -6.36 0.19
N ASP A 265 31.53 -7.21 0.28
CA ASP A 265 31.39 -8.55 0.86
C ASP A 265 31.16 -8.46 2.38
N LEU A 266 29.94 -8.75 2.83
CA LEU A 266 29.56 -8.78 4.24
C LEU A 266 29.72 -10.17 4.88
N SER A 267 30.28 -11.17 4.17
CA SER A 267 30.45 -12.53 4.71
C SER A 267 31.43 -12.62 5.90
N LYS A 268 32.19 -11.54 6.13
CA LYS A 268 33.14 -11.42 7.25
C LYS A 268 32.51 -10.90 8.55
N PHE A 269 31.28 -10.39 8.48
CA PHE A 269 30.58 -9.94 9.68
C PHE A 269 30.38 -11.12 10.63
N ASN A 270 30.88 -10.97 11.86
CA ASN A 270 30.61 -11.91 12.93
C ASN A 270 29.19 -11.64 13.48
N MET A 271 28.25 -12.54 13.17
CA MET A 271 26.84 -12.42 13.54
C MET A 271 26.49 -13.14 14.85
N SER A 272 27.45 -13.81 15.51
CA SER A 272 27.19 -14.71 16.63
C SER A 272 26.54 -14.08 17.87
N LYS A 273 26.56 -12.75 17.99
CA LYS A 273 25.86 -11.98 19.05
C LYS A 273 24.74 -11.12 18.51
N VAL A 274 24.57 -11.04 17.21
CA VAL A 274 23.55 -10.17 16.60
C VAL A 274 22.16 -10.76 16.83
N THR A 275 21.30 -9.97 17.43
CA THR A 275 19.90 -10.34 17.72
C THR A 275 18.89 -9.60 16.83
N ASN A 276 19.28 -8.45 16.27
CA ASN A 276 18.38 -7.59 15.51
C ASN A 276 19.03 -7.15 14.18
N ILE A 277 18.40 -7.55 13.07
CA ILE A 277 18.74 -7.12 11.71
C ILE A 277 17.54 -6.47 11.00
N SER A 278 16.51 -6.07 11.76
CA SER A 278 15.28 -5.49 11.19
C SER A 278 15.59 -4.29 10.29
N GLY A 279 14.99 -4.29 9.09
CA GLY A 279 15.17 -3.22 8.12
C GLY A 279 16.59 -2.97 7.63
N MET A 280 17.55 -3.89 7.85
CA MET A 280 18.97 -3.62 7.54
C MET A 280 19.18 -3.20 6.08
N PHE A 281 18.44 -3.73 5.13
CA PHE A 281 18.51 -3.39 3.70
C PHE A 281 17.23 -2.73 3.18
N CYS A 282 16.38 -2.25 4.07
CA CYS A 282 15.08 -1.67 3.74
C CYS A 282 15.24 -0.46 2.79
N ASN A 283 14.33 -0.29 1.83
CA ASN A 283 14.30 0.84 0.89
C ASN A 283 15.59 1.07 0.07
N CYS A 284 16.39 0.01 -0.16
CA CYS A 284 17.54 0.06 -1.05
C CYS A 284 17.09 -0.10 -2.50
N LEU A 285 16.55 0.98 -3.09
CA LEU A 285 15.75 0.95 -4.33
C LEU A 285 16.52 0.49 -5.57
N LYS A 286 17.84 0.66 -5.63
CA LYS A 286 18.63 0.36 -6.83
C LYS A 286 19.40 -0.96 -6.76
N ILE A 287 19.42 -1.60 -5.60
CA ILE A 287 20.15 -2.86 -5.40
C ILE A 287 19.54 -3.98 -6.25
N LYS A 288 20.37 -4.73 -6.98
CA LYS A 288 19.94 -5.89 -7.76
C LYS A 288 20.33 -7.22 -7.12
N PHE A 289 21.42 -7.23 -6.37
CA PHE A 289 22.03 -8.40 -5.77
C PHE A 289 22.39 -8.10 -4.31
N LEU A 290 22.09 -9.03 -3.43
CA LEU A 290 22.52 -8.94 -2.04
C LEU A 290 23.98 -9.40 -1.89
N PRO A 291 24.69 -8.95 -0.83
CA PRO A 291 26.02 -9.45 -0.51
C PRO A 291 25.96 -10.93 -0.06
N LYS A 292 27.10 -11.56 0.18
CA LYS A 292 27.19 -12.98 0.59
C LYS A 292 26.72 -13.21 2.03
N ILE A 293 25.42 -12.98 2.29
CA ILE A 293 24.80 -13.12 3.61
C ILE A 293 24.45 -14.57 3.97
N ASN A 294 24.60 -15.50 3.05
CA ASN A 294 24.36 -16.93 3.28
C ASN A 294 25.34 -17.58 4.25
N LYS A 295 26.41 -16.88 4.62
CA LYS A 295 27.40 -17.36 5.61
C LYS A 295 27.18 -16.83 7.02
N TRP A 296 26.14 -16.03 7.22
CA TRP A 296 25.83 -15.47 8.51
C TRP A 296 25.35 -16.53 9.51
N ASP A 297 25.86 -16.49 10.73
CA ASP A 297 25.29 -17.22 11.86
C ASP A 297 24.04 -16.46 12.34
N THR A 298 22.85 -16.97 12.00
CA THR A 298 21.58 -16.33 12.32
C THR A 298 20.92 -16.90 13.58
N SER A 299 21.61 -17.82 14.28
CA SER A 299 21.07 -18.56 15.43
C SER A 299 20.64 -17.69 16.62
N LYS A 300 21.10 -16.45 16.71
CA LYS A 300 20.71 -15.50 17.78
C LYS A 300 19.71 -14.44 17.33
N ILE A 301 19.38 -14.39 16.05
CA ILE A 301 18.48 -13.37 15.52
C ILE A 301 17.06 -13.60 16.02
N THR A 302 16.48 -12.55 16.57
CA THR A 302 15.09 -12.54 17.06
C THR A 302 14.16 -11.62 16.23
N ASP A 303 14.73 -10.61 15.55
CA ASP A 303 13.97 -9.64 14.76
C ASP A 303 14.61 -9.46 13.38
N MET A 304 13.89 -9.85 12.33
CA MET A 304 14.27 -9.63 10.93
C MET A 304 13.16 -8.99 10.09
N LYS A 305 12.17 -8.36 10.75
CA LYS A 305 11.11 -7.64 10.04
C LYS A 305 11.67 -6.58 9.10
N PHE A 306 11.01 -6.34 7.98
CA PHE A 306 11.38 -5.34 6.98
C PHE A 306 12.76 -5.54 6.34
N LEU A 307 13.46 -6.66 6.54
CA LEU A 307 14.87 -6.82 6.18
C LEU A 307 15.17 -6.40 4.73
N PHE A 308 14.32 -6.80 3.76
CA PHE A 308 14.46 -6.49 2.34
C PHE A 308 13.28 -5.65 1.81
N LYS A 309 12.50 -5.03 2.71
CA LYS A 309 11.35 -4.21 2.32
C LYS A 309 11.77 -3.09 1.37
N GLY A 310 11.00 -2.91 0.28
CA GLY A 310 11.23 -1.83 -0.67
C GLY A 310 12.45 -2.02 -1.58
N CYS A 311 13.08 -3.20 -1.59
CA CYS A 311 14.14 -3.53 -2.54
C CYS A 311 13.56 -3.82 -3.93
N ILE A 312 12.95 -2.82 -4.56
CA ILE A 312 12.14 -2.97 -5.79
C ILE A 312 12.90 -3.46 -7.04
N ARG A 313 14.22 -3.44 -7.01
CA ARG A 313 15.07 -3.95 -8.11
C ARG A 313 15.83 -5.22 -7.76
N LEU A 314 15.63 -5.77 -6.58
CA LEU A 314 16.29 -7.01 -6.14
C LEU A 314 15.80 -8.16 -7.01
N THR A 315 16.73 -8.78 -7.77
CA THR A 315 16.43 -9.89 -8.69
C THR A 315 16.97 -11.23 -8.21
N PHE A 316 17.97 -11.21 -7.33
CA PHE A 316 18.63 -12.40 -6.84
C PHE A 316 18.90 -12.29 -5.34
N ILE A 317 18.55 -13.34 -4.62
CA ILE A 317 18.81 -13.54 -3.20
C ILE A 317 19.82 -14.69 -3.08
N PRO A 318 20.95 -14.53 -2.35
CA PRO A 318 21.81 -15.66 -2.03
C PRO A 318 21.02 -16.78 -1.35
N ASP A 319 21.55 -18.00 -1.39
CA ASP A 319 20.88 -19.14 -0.73
C ASP A 319 20.84 -18.93 0.80
N ILE A 320 19.66 -18.49 1.27
CA ILE A 320 19.35 -18.27 2.70
C ILE A 320 18.60 -19.46 3.33
N SER A 321 18.50 -20.60 2.62
CA SER A 321 17.92 -21.84 3.16
C SER A 321 18.66 -22.37 4.40
N VAL A 322 19.92 -21.98 4.51
CA VAL A 322 20.84 -22.36 5.61
C VAL A 322 20.66 -21.54 6.88
N TRP A 323 19.85 -20.48 6.86
CA TRP A 323 19.63 -19.64 8.03
C TRP A 323 18.90 -20.41 9.13
N ASP A 324 19.41 -20.32 10.35
CA ASP A 324 18.70 -20.76 11.55
C ASP A 324 17.71 -19.66 11.98
N THR A 325 16.42 -19.95 11.87
CA THR A 325 15.33 -19.04 12.22
C THR A 325 14.64 -19.41 13.53
N SER A 326 15.18 -20.37 14.28
CA SER A 326 14.56 -20.97 15.47
C SER A 326 14.35 -19.99 16.65
N ASN A 327 15.03 -18.83 16.63
CA ASN A 327 14.85 -17.79 17.62
C ASN A 327 14.11 -16.54 17.12
N VAL A 328 13.71 -16.52 15.84
CA VAL A 328 13.04 -15.38 15.26
C VAL A 328 11.60 -15.27 15.79
N ILE A 329 11.22 -14.05 16.18
CA ILE A 329 9.90 -13.71 16.72
C ILE A 329 9.07 -12.91 15.70
N ASP A 330 9.73 -12.06 14.91
CA ASP A 330 9.04 -11.15 13.98
C ASP A 330 9.70 -11.20 12.59
N MET A 331 8.89 -11.62 11.58
CA MET A 331 9.28 -11.68 10.16
C MET A 331 8.37 -10.84 9.26
N ARG A 332 7.53 -9.95 9.83
CA ARG A 332 6.59 -9.17 9.02
C ARG A 332 7.30 -8.36 7.95
N ASN A 333 6.67 -8.30 6.78
CA ASN A 333 7.13 -7.50 5.65
C ASN A 333 8.58 -7.79 5.21
N LEU A 334 9.05 -9.05 5.36
CA LEU A 334 10.45 -9.41 5.07
C LEU A 334 10.84 -9.04 3.63
N PHE A 335 9.99 -9.37 2.64
CA PHE A 335 10.19 -9.06 1.22
C PHE A 335 9.15 -8.07 0.66
N PHE A 336 8.53 -7.28 1.52
CA PHE A 336 7.51 -6.30 1.12
C PHE A 336 8.03 -5.37 0.00
N ASP A 337 7.30 -5.29 -1.12
CA ASP A 337 7.69 -4.54 -2.33
C ASP A 337 9.01 -4.99 -2.99
N ALA A 338 9.49 -6.19 -2.73
CA ALA A 338 10.62 -6.77 -3.47
C ALA A 338 10.14 -7.26 -4.86
N SER A 339 9.59 -6.36 -5.64
CA SER A 339 8.76 -6.63 -6.81
C SER A 339 9.50 -7.24 -8.01
N ALA A 340 10.83 -7.13 -8.09
CA ALA A 340 11.61 -7.68 -9.19
C ALA A 340 12.03 -9.16 -8.99
N ILE A 341 11.81 -9.74 -7.80
CA ILE A 341 12.17 -11.13 -7.52
C ILE A 341 11.28 -12.07 -8.32
N LYS A 342 11.91 -12.98 -9.09
CA LYS A 342 11.21 -14.04 -9.84
C LYS A 342 11.26 -15.39 -9.15
N ASN A 343 12.36 -15.68 -8.50
CA ASN A 343 12.60 -16.94 -7.79
C ASN A 343 13.13 -16.66 -6.40
N MET A 344 12.62 -17.40 -5.43
CA MET A 344 13.06 -17.36 -4.04
C MET A 344 13.95 -18.57 -3.75
N PRO A 345 14.93 -18.46 -2.83
CA PRO A 345 15.59 -19.63 -2.27
C PRO A 345 14.60 -20.52 -1.52
N ASP A 346 14.95 -21.78 -1.32
CA ASP A 346 14.15 -22.72 -0.53
C ASP A 346 14.12 -22.33 0.95
N VAL A 347 12.94 -21.91 1.43
CA VAL A 347 12.68 -21.54 2.83
C VAL A 347 11.86 -22.58 3.59
N SER A 348 11.63 -23.77 2.99
CA SER A 348 10.79 -24.83 3.56
C SER A 348 11.29 -25.37 4.90
N LYS A 349 12.61 -25.21 5.16
CA LYS A 349 13.27 -25.66 6.41
C LYS A 349 13.30 -24.62 7.50
N TRP A 350 12.83 -23.41 7.25
CA TRP A 350 12.83 -22.38 8.28
C TRP A 350 11.92 -22.77 9.44
N ASN A 351 12.43 -22.61 10.65
CA ASN A 351 11.69 -22.89 11.88
C ASN A 351 10.95 -21.63 12.33
N LEU A 352 9.63 -21.63 12.24
CA LEU A 352 8.76 -20.52 12.64
C LEU A 352 8.08 -20.73 14.01
N SER A 353 8.47 -21.74 14.78
CA SER A 353 7.80 -22.12 16.04
C SER A 353 7.75 -21.00 17.10
N LYS A 354 8.62 -19.97 17.01
CA LYS A 354 8.58 -18.78 17.88
C LYS A 354 8.03 -17.54 17.19
N VAL A 355 7.78 -17.60 15.89
CA VAL A 355 7.34 -16.45 15.13
C VAL A 355 5.89 -16.13 15.47
N THR A 356 5.63 -14.85 15.76
CA THR A 356 4.29 -14.35 16.09
C THR A 356 3.65 -13.54 14.97
N ASN A 357 4.46 -13.04 14.01
CA ASN A 357 3.96 -12.20 12.92
C ASN A 357 4.73 -12.45 11.62
N ILE A 358 3.99 -12.85 10.57
CA ILE A 358 4.49 -13.00 9.19
C ILE A 358 3.67 -12.16 8.19
N SER A 359 2.94 -11.15 8.69
CA SER A 359 2.11 -10.29 7.82
C SER A 359 2.93 -9.63 6.73
N GLY A 360 2.37 -9.57 5.52
CA GLY A 360 3.01 -8.94 4.36
C GLY A 360 4.35 -9.54 3.94
N PHE A 361 4.68 -10.77 4.32
CA PHE A 361 6.00 -11.39 4.04
C PHE A 361 6.37 -11.33 2.55
N PHE A 362 5.42 -11.64 1.63
CA PHE A 362 5.57 -11.55 0.18
C PHE A 362 4.76 -10.40 -0.44
N TYR A 363 4.39 -9.39 0.33
CA TYR A 363 3.56 -8.27 -0.15
C TYR A 363 4.18 -7.62 -1.40
N ASN A 364 3.37 -7.53 -2.49
CA ASN A 364 3.79 -6.95 -3.78
C ASN A 364 5.03 -7.60 -4.43
N CYS A 365 5.30 -8.87 -4.20
CA CYS A 365 6.27 -9.63 -5.00
C CYS A 365 5.67 -9.93 -6.37
N PHE A 366 5.43 -8.90 -7.19
CA PHE A 366 4.65 -8.96 -8.45
C PHE A 366 5.16 -9.99 -9.46
N ASN A 367 6.49 -10.16 -9.54
CA ASN A 367 7.12 -11.02 -10.53
C ASN A 367 7.41 -12.43 -10.02
N LEU A 368 7.01 -12.75 -8.79
CA LEU A 368 7.20 -14.08 -8.21
C LEU A 368 6.19 -15.05 -8.85
N GLU A 369 6.69 -15.91 -9.73
CA GLU A 369 5.87 -16.89 -10.45
C GLU A 369 5.56 -18.12 -9.60
N ASN A 370 6.54 -18.56 -8.80
CA ASN A 370 6.44 -19.70 -7.91
C ASN A 370 6.68 -19.25 -6.46
N ILE A 371 5.65 -19.32 -5.64
CA ILE A 371 5.80 -19.11 -4.20
C ILE A 371 6.64 -20.27 -3.63
N PRO A 372 7.67 -20.02 -2.80
CA PRO A 372 8.44 -21.10 -2.20
C PRO A 372 7.57 -22.01 -1.34
N ASP A 373 7.98 -23.26 -1.17
CA ASP A 373 7.23 -24.20 -0.34
C ASP A 373 7.25 -23.78 1.13
N VAL A 374 6.10 -23.30 1.61
CA VAL A 374 5.86 -22.90 3.00
C VAL A 374 4.92 -23.88 3.73
N SER A 375 4.61 -25.04 3.12
CA SER A 375 3.67 -26.01 3.64
C SER A 375 4.07 -26.59 5.01
N LYS A 376 5.38 -26.60 5.28
CA LYS A 376 5.97 -27.17 6.52
C LYS A 376 6.21 -26.13 7.61
N TRP A 377 5.88 -24.88 7.37
CA TRP A 377 6.05 -23.84 8.41
C TRP A 377 5.15 -24.12 9.61
N ASP A 378 5.74 -24.19 10.79
CA ASP A 378 5.00 -24.23 12.05
C ASP A 378 4.55 -22.82 12.42
N ILE A 379 3.30 -22.48 12.11
CA ILE A 379 2.72 -21.16 12.39
C ILE A 379 1.79 -21.18 13.63
N SER A 380 1.86 -22.22 14.46
CA SER A 380 0.99 -22.41 15.63
C SER A 380 1.08 -21.27 16.68
N ASN A 381 2.12 -20.43 16.62
CA ASN A 381 2.27 -19.25 17.46
C ASN A 381 2.01 -17.92 16.72
N VAL A 382 1.75 -17.98 15.40
CA VAL A 382 1.50 -16.78 14.61
C VAL A 382 0.11 -16.23 14.90
N THR A 383 0.03 -14.92 15.10
CA THR A 383 -1.21 -14.18 15.36
C THR A 383 -1.68 -13.34 14.17
N ASP A 384 -0.78 -13.02 13.24
CA ASP A 384 -1.07 -12.14 12.10
C ASP A 384 -0.40 -12.68 10.83
N ILE A 385 -1.23 -13.06 9.85
CA ILE A 385 -0.83 -13.49 8.50
C ILE A 385 -1.43 -12.58 7.42
N SER A 386 -1.91 -11.39 7.81
CA SER A 386 -2.53 -10.46 6.88
C SER A 386 -1.59 -10.10 5.73
N TYR A 387 -2.14 -9.95 4.54
CA TYR A 387 -1.41 -9.56 3.34
C TYR A 387 -0.21 -10.45 2.97
N LEU A 388 -0.11 -11.68 3.51
CA LEU A 388 1.06 -12.54 3.33
C LEU A 388 1.42 -12.72 1.86
N PHE A 389 0.44 -12.97 0.99
CA PHE A 389 0.60 -13.14 -0.46
C PHE A 389 0.03 -11.98 -1.27
N TYR A 390 -0.28 -10.84 -0.64
CA TYR A 390 -0.85 -9.68 -1.34
C TYR A 390 -0.03 -9.32 -2.58
N GLY A 391 -0.71 -9.22 -3.73
CA GLY A 391 -0.08 -8.74 -4.96
C GLY A 391 0.95 -9.68 -5.57
N CYS A 392 0.97 -10.98 -5.21
CA CYS A 392 1.73 -12.01 -5.94
C CYS A 392 1.01 -12.30 -7.27
N LYS A 393 1.05 -11.34 -8.20
CA LYS A 393 0.19 -11.31 -9.40
C LYS A 393 0.41 -12.46 -10.36
N LEU A 394 1.66 -12.93 -10.50
CA LEU A 394 2.03 -13.97 -11.45
C LEU A 394 1.93 -15.38 -10.89
N ALA A 395 1.71 -15.54 -9.58
CA ALA A 395 1.54 -16.86 -8.96
C ALA A 395 0.21 -17.49 -9.40
N LYS A 396 0.28 -18.63 -10.11
CA LYS A 396 -0.89 -19.40 -10.55
C LYS A 396 -1.39 -20.36 -9.49
N THR A 397 -0.50 -20.82 -8.63
CA THR A 397 -0.78 -21.75 -7.54
C THR A 397 -0.05 -21.30 -6.27
N LEU A 398 -0.56 -21.70 -5.13
CA LEU A 398 0.06 -21.54 -3.83
C LEU A 398 0.56 -22.89 -3.32
N PRO A 399 1.58 -22.93 -2.43
CA PRO A 399 1.92 -24.15 -1.72
C PRO A 399 0.74 -24.66 -0.88
N ASP A 400 0.75 -25.94 -0.53
CA ASP A 400 -0.31 -26.53 0.27
C ASP A 400 -0.23 -26.05 1.74
N ILE A 401 -1.09 -25.11 2.08
CA ILE A 401 -1.23 -24.53 3.42
C ILE A 401 -2.42 -25.10 4.20
N SER A 402 -3.01 -26.22 3.73
CA SER A 402 -4.18 -26.83 4.34
C SER A 402 -3.96 -27.28 5.79
N ASN A 403 -2.72 -27.65 6.12
CA ASN A 403 -2.34 -28.13 7.44
C ASN A 403 -1.84 -27.04 8.41
N TRP A 404 -1.90 -25.78 8.01
CA TRP A 404 -1.49 -24.71 8.91
C TRP A 404 -2.41 -24.60 10.14
N ASP A 405 -1.83 -24.62 11.33
CA ASP A 405 -2.56 -24.32 12.57
C ASP A 405 -2.72 -22.80 12.73
N ILE A 406 -3.88 -22.29 12.32
CA ILE A 406 -4.23 -20.87 12.46
C ILE A 406 -5.04 -20.58 13.72
N SER A 407 -5.08 -21.48 14.71
CA SER A 407 -5.92 -21.37 15.89
C SER A 407 -5.62 -20.13 16.76
N LYS A 408 -4.41 -19.55 16.65
CA LYS A 408 -4.03 -18.29 17.31
C LYS A 408 -4.11 -17.07 16.39
N VAL A 409 -4.34 -17.26 15.11
CA VAL A 409 -4.41 -16.15 14.15
C VAL A 409 -5.65 -15.33 14.39
N THR A 410 -5.47 -14.02 14.49
CA THR A 410 -6.55 -13.04 14.66
C THR A 410 -6.80 -12.22 13.40
N ASN A 411 -5.82 -12.11 12.49
CA ASN A 411 -5.91 -11.28 11.31
C ASN A 411 -5.45 -12.03 10.06
N ILE A 412 -6.36 -12.19 9.09
CA ILE A 412 -6.12 -12.79 7.77
C ILE A 412 -6.53 -11.83 6.64
N CYS A 413 -6.67 -10.52 6.96
CA CYS A 413 -7.05 -9.48 6.00
C CYS A 413 -6.10 -9.48 4.80
N GLY A 414 -6.69 -9.43 3.59
CA GLY A 414 -5.94 -9.35 2.34
C GLY A 414 -4.97 -10.50 2.07
N LEU A 415 -5.10 -11.65 2.74
CA LEU A 415 -4.14 -12.77 2.66
C LEU A 415 -3.79 -13.14 1.21
N PHE A 416 -4.77 -13.22 0.32
CA PHE A 416 -4.62 -13.53 -1.10
C PHE A 416 -4.96 -12.34 -2.02
N GLN A 417 -5.12 -11.16 -1.46
CA GLN A 417 -5.57 -9.98 -2.21
C GLN A 417 -4.65 -9.69 -3.40
N LYS A 418 -5.26 -9.45 -4.57
CA LYS A 418 -4.56 -9.18 -5.85
C LYS A 418 -3.61 -10.28 -6.33
N CYS A 419 -3.86 -11.54 -5.97
CA CYS A 419 -3.28 -12.70 -6.64
C CYS A 419 -4.02 -12.92 -7.97
N GLU A 420 -3.76 -12.06 -8.96
CA GLU A 420 -4.57 -11.91 -10.18
C GLU A 420 -4.64 -13.18 -11.03
N LEU A 421 -3.53 -13.93 -11.14
CA LEU A 421 -3.45 -15.15 -11.94
C LEU A 421 -3.70 -16.45 -11.15
N LEU A 422 -4.05 -16.34 -9.87
CA LEU A 422 -4.34 -17.51 -9.03
C LEU A 422 -5.56 -18.25 -9.55
N GLU A 423 -5.38 -19.51 -9.97
CA GLU A 423 -6.42 -20.34 -10.59
C GLU A 423 -7.23 -21.12 -9.55
N LYS A 424 -6.58 -21.53 -8.46
CA LYS A 424 -7.20 -22.27 -7.35
C LYS A 424 -6.48 -22.02 -6.03
N LEU A 425 -7.20 -22.12 -4.94
CA LEU A 425 -6.67 -22.09 -3.58
C LEU A 425 -6.33 -23.52 -3.11
N PRO A 426 -5.36 -23.68 -2.17
CA PRO A 426 -5.26 -24.90 -1.37
C PRO A 426 -6.52 -25.12 -0.54
N ASP A 427 -6.72 -26.34 -0.01
CA ASP A 427 -7.89 -26.62 0.82
C ASP A 427 -7.78 -25.97 2.21
N ILE A 428 -8.45 -24.83 2.37
CA ILE A 428 -8.52 -24.06 3.61
C ILE A 428 -9.80 -24.33 4.41
N SER A 429 -10.58 -25.35 4.05
CA SER A 429 -11.88 -25.67 4.67
C SER A 429 -11.76 -26.01 6.15
N ARG A 430 -10.63 -26.59 6.56
CA ARG A 430 -10.38 -27.06 7.93
C ARG A 430 -9.76 -26.03 8.86
N TRP A 431 -9.52 -24.83 8.37
CA TRP A 431 -8.93 -23.77 9.19
C TRP A 431 -9.79 -23.42 10.40
N ASN A 432 -9.19 -23.40 11.59
CA ASN A 432 -9.85 -22.99 12.83
C ASN A 432 -9.85 -21.45 12.92
N THR A 433 -10.93 -20.82 12.43
CA THR A 433 -11.06 -19.34 12.39
C THR A 433 -11.67 -18.72 13.65
N LYS A 434 -11.81 -19.49 14.75
CA LYS A 434 -12.49 -19.04 15.99
C LYS A 434 -11.95 -17.71 16.54
N ASN A 435 -10.65 -17.47 16.43
CA ASN A 435 -10.00 -16.26 16.96
C ASN A 435 -9.84 -15.17 15.90
N VAL A 436 -10.19 -15.43 14.64
CA VAL A 436 -10.09 -14.45 13.57
C VAL A 436 -11.12 -13.35 13.77
N ASN A 437 -10.68 -12.10 13.68
CA ASN A 437 -11.54 -10.92 13.80
C ASN A 437 -11.49 -9.99 12.58
N ASP A 438 -10.53 -10.20 11.67
CA ASP A 438 -10.42 -9.45 10.42
C ASP A 438 -10.14 -10.37 9.23
N ILE A 439 -11.05 -10.36 8.24
CA ILE A 439 -10.97 -11.10 6.98
C ILE A 439 -11.20 -10.19 5.78
N CYS A 440 -11.22 -8.86 5.99
CA CYS A 440 -11.48 -7.90 4.91
C CYS A 440 -10.57 -8.18 3.72
N SER A 441 -11.11 -8.07 2.50
CA SER A 441 -10.35 -8.19 1.25
C SER A 441 -9.58 -9.51 1.06
N ILE A 442 -9.89 -10.58 1.80
CA ILE A 442 -9.07 -11.81 1.77
C ILE A 442 -8.87 -12.38 0.36
N PHE A 443 -9.90 -12.31 -0.51
CA PHE A 443 -9.83 -12.77 -1.91
C PHE A 443 -9.94 -11.62 -2.92
N GLN A 444 -9.96 -10.37 -2.47
CA GLN A 444 -10.14 -9.22 -3.35
C GLN A 444 -9.13 -9.23 -4.50
N GLY A 445 -9.63 -9.10 -5.75
CA GLY A 445 -8.79 -9.03 -6.93
C GLY A 445 -8.14 -10.37 -7.33
N CYS A 446 -8.61 -11.52 -6.81
CA CYS A 446 -8.26 -12.84 -7.33
C CYS A 446 -9.00 -13.09 -8.65
N SER A 447 -8.60 -12.38 -9.70
CA SER A 447 -9.37 -12.22 -10.94
C SER A 447 -9.59 -13.51 -11.72
N ASN A 448 -8.68 -14.48 -11.63
CA ASN A 448 -8.77 -15.78 -12.31
C ASN A 448 -9.29 -16.92 -11.44
N LEU A 449 -9.58 -16.66 -10.17
CA LEU A 449 -10.05 -17.68 -9.24
C LEU A 449 -11.49 -18.09 -9.60
N LYS A 450 -11.69 -19.35 -9.99
CA LYS A 450 -12.99 -19.86 -10.42
C LYS A 450 -13.85 -20.39 -9.29
N THR A 451 -13.23 -20.97 -8.28
CA THR A 451 -13.91 -21.61 -7.15
C THR A 451 -13.15 -21.34 -5.86
N ILE A 452 -13.86 -21.34 -4.75
CA ILE A 452 -13.30 -21.22 -3.39
C ILE A 452 -13.56 -22.53 -2.68
N PRO A 453 -12.60 -23.10 -1.90
CA PRO A 453 -12.83 -24.25 -1.04
C PRO A 453 -14.04 -24.04 -0.12
N ASP A 454 -14.60 -25.13 0.40
CA ASP A 454 -15.75 -25.03 1.31
C ASP A 454 -15.37 -24.34 2.62
N ILE A 455 -15.69 -23.06 2.73
CA ILE A 455 -15.48 -22.23 3.92
C ILE A 455 -16.77 -22.06 4.74
N SER A 456 -17.78 -22.89 4.51
CA SER A 456 -19.05 -22.86 5.26
C SER A 456 -18.88 -23.11 6.77
N GLY A 457 -17.82 -23.82 7.13
CA GLY A 457 -17.45 -24.14 8.52
C GLY A 457 -16.65 -23.04 9.25
N TRP A 458 -16.29 -21.96 8.59
CA TRP A 458 -15.54 -20.89 9.24
C TRP A 458 -16.38 -20.19 10.32
N ASN A 459 -15.76 -19.88 11.45
CA ASN A 459 -16.40 -19.16 12.55
C ASN A 459 -16.33 -17.66 12.32
N PHE A 460 -17.47 -16.96 12.38
CA PHE A 460 -17.63 -15.53 12.17
C PHE A 460 -18.03 -14.76 13.44
N ASP A 461 -18.01 -15.41 14.62
CA ASP A 461 -18.49 -14.78 15.87
C ASP A 461 -17.73 -13.51 16.29
N ASN A 462 -16.53 -13.31 15.79
CA ASN A 462 -15.69 -12.13 16.08
C ASN A 462 -15.53 -11.18 14.89
N ILE A 463 -16.12 -11.50 13.73
CA ILE A 463 -16.00 -10.70 12.53
C ILE A 463 -16.95 -9.50 12.60
N THR A 464 -16.41 -8.31 12.34
CA THR A 464 -17.20 -7.04 12.33
C THR A 464 -17.34 -6.44 10.93
N SER A 465 -16.55 -6.90 9.96
CA SER A 465 -16.60 -6.43 8.57
C SER A 465 -16.36 -7.56 7.58
N LEU A 466 -17.16 -7.59 6.52
CA LEU A 466 -16.98 -8.43 5.33
C LEU A 466 -16.62 -7.59 4.09
N SER A 467 -16.13 -6.35 4.30
CA SER A 467 -15.82 -5.44 3.22
C SER A 467 -14.85 -6.05 2.22
N CYS A 468 -15.17 -5.98 0.92
CA CYS A 468 -14.34 -6.39 -0.20
C CYS A 468 -13.92 -7.86 -0.22
N VAL A 469 -14.53 -8.76 0.57
CA VAL A 469 -14.04 -10.17 0.68
C VAL A 469 -13.90 -10.85 -0.68
N PHE A 470 -14.86 -10.65 -1.60
CA PHE A 470 -14.86 -11.23 -2.96
C PHE A 470 -14.81 -10.14 -4.05
N GLU A 471 -14.51 -8.89 -3.71
CA GLU A 471 -14.44 -7.80 -4.70
C GLU A 471 -13.44 -8.15 -5.81
N ASP A 472 -13.81 -7.87 -7.08
CA ASP A 472 -13.00 -8.08 -8.29
C ASP A 472 -12.59 -9.55 -8.54
N CYS A 473 -13.32 -10.53 -7.99
CA CYS A 473 -13.19 -11.94 -8.34
C CYS A 473 -13.95 -12.23 -9.65
N PHE A 474 -13.43 -11.71 -10.78
CA PHE A 474 -14.14 -11.70 -12.07
C PHE A 474 -14.52 -13.08 -12.58
N ALA A 475 -13.64 -14.08 -12.40
CA ALA A 475 -13.84 -15.44 -12.91
C ALA A 475 -14.61 -16.36 -11.96
N LEU A 476 -14.97 -15.89 -10.75
CA LEU A 476 -15.63 -16.72 -9.74
C LEU A 476 -17.02 -17.13 -10.21
N GLU A 477 -17.22 -18.45 -10.42
CA GLU A 477 -18.44 -19.01 -10.99
C GLU A 477 -19.49 -19.34 -9.93
N SER A 478 -19.04 -19.66 -8.70
CA SER A 478 -19.91 -20.01 -7.57
C SER A 478 -19.24 -19.72 -6.24
N LEU A 479 -20.03 -19.51 -5.20
CA LEU A 479 -19.58 -19.40 -3.81
C LEU A 479 -19.90 -20.70 -3.05
N PRO A 480 -19.12 -21.07 -2.02
CA PRO A 480 -19.50 -22.10 -1.07
C PRO A 480 -20.77 -21.70 -0.30
N ASP A 481 -21.35 -22.63 0.46
CA ASP A 481 -22.54 -22.35 1.27
C ASP A 481 -22.24 -21.40 2.45
N ILE A 482 -22.34 -20.10 2.19
CA ILE A 482 -22.15 -19.03 3.18
C ILE A 482 -23.43 -18.74 3.99
N SER A 483 -24.52 -19.47 3.78
CA SER A 483 -25.79 -19.25 4.49
C SER A 483 -25.69 -19.43 6.01
N LYS A 484 -24.68 -20.21 6.44
CA LYS A 484 -24.44 -20.55 7.86
C LYS A 484 -23.57 -19.54 8.60
N TRP A 485 -23.01 -18.56 7.90
CA TRP A 485 -22.15 -17.58 8.56
C TRP A 485 -22.93 -16.76 9.59
N ASN A 486 -22.40 -16.67 10.80
CA ASN A 486 -22.95 -15.81 11.85
C ASN A 486 -22.49 -14.36 11.63
N VAL A 487 -23.33 -13.56 10.96
CA VAL A 487 -23.02 -12.15 10.67
C VAL A 487 -23.62 -11.17 11.68
N SER A 488 -24.06 -11.63 12.85
CA SER A 488 -24.77 -10.79 13.82
C SER A 488 -23.98 -9.62 14.39
N LYS A 489 -22.64 -9.67 14.32
CA LYS A 489 -21.75 -8.58 14.73
C LYS A 489 -21.20 -7.77 13.57
N VAL A 490 -21.49 -8.20 12.33
CA VAL A 490 -20.98 -7.52 11.15
C VAL A 490 -21.76 -6.22 10.94
N THR A 491 -21.04 -5.14 10.70
CA THR A 491 -21.61 -3.81 10.41
C THR A 491 -21.49 -3.43 8.95
N ARG A 492 -20.56 -4.05 8.20
CA ARG A 492 -20.23 -3.64 6.83
C ARG A 492 -20.22 -4.82 5.86
N PHE A 493 -20.95 -4.66 4.75
CA PHE A 493 -20.96 -5.53 3.57
C PHE A 493 -20.52 -4.78 2.29
N ASP A 494 -19.97 -3.57 2.45
CA ASP A 494 -19.57 -2.75 1.30
C ASP A 494 -18.61 -3.52 0.38
N PHE A 495 -18.91 -3.49 -0.91
CA PHE A 495 -18.14 -4.13 -1.99
C PHE A 495 -18.01 -5.67 -1.86
N LEU A 496 -18.75 -6.34 -0.98
CA LEU A 496 -18.56 -7.77 -0.67
C LEU A 496 -18.49 -8.66 -1.92
N PHE A 497 -19.41 -8.46 -2.88
CA PHE A 497 -19.48 -9.22 -4.14
C PHE A 497 -19.24 -8.34 -5.38
N LYS A 498 -18.72 -7.13 -5.19
CA LYS A 498 -18.53 -6.21 -6.31
C LYS A 498 -17.66 -6.83 -7.40
N ASN A 499 -18.13 -6.71 -8.65
CA ASN A 499 -17.48 -7.25 -9.83
C ASN A 499 -17.27 -8.78 -9.84
N CYS A 500 -18.09 -9.54 -9.12
CA CYS A 500 -18.17 -10.99 -9.29
C CYS A 500 -18.94 -11.30 -10.59
N LYS A 501 -18.32 -11.03 -11.75
CA LYS A 501 -18.98 -11.00 -13.06
C LYS A 501 -19.53 -12.34 -13.51
N SER A 502 -18.91 -13.45 -13.10
CA SER A 502 -19.22 -14.80 -13.56
C SER A 502 -20.20 -15.55 -12.66
N ILE A 503 -20.49 -15.05 -11.46
CA ILE A 503 -21.48 -15.68 -10.56
C ILE A 503 -22.86 -15.58 -11.18
N LYS A 504 -23.54 -16.74 -11.31
CA LYS A 504 -24.89 -16.83 -11.84
C LYS A 504 -25.95 -16.91 -10.74
N VAL A 505 -25.62 -17.56 -9.63
CA VAL A 505 -26.51 -17.79 -8.49
C VAL A 505 -25.76 -17.58 -7.19
N PHE A 506 -26.31 -16.79 -6.30
CA PHE A 506 -25.79 -16.61 -4.94
C PHE A 506 -26.37 -17.66 -4.00
N PRO A 507 -25.62 -18.08 -2.94
CA PRO A 507 -26.16 -18.86 -1.83
C PRO A 507 -27.34 -18.15 -1.15
N ASP A 508 -28.20 -18.90 -0.46
CA ASP A 508 -29.32 -18.31 0.28
C ASP A 508 -28.85 -17.58 1.54
N ILE A 509 -28.77 -16.26 1.46
CA ILE A 509 -28.38 -15.36 2.57
C ILE A 509 -29.59 -14.73 3.28
N SER A 510 -30.81 -15.24 3.05
CA SER A 510 -32.04 -14.68 3.63
C SER A 510 -32.09 -14.72 5.16
N LYS A 511 -31.31 -15.61 5.77
CA LYS A 511 -31.25 -15.81 7.23
C LYS A 511 -30.17 -15.00 7.93
N TRP A 512 -29.39 -14.25 7.20
CA TRP A 512 -28.37 -13.40 7.81
C TRP A 512 -29.01 -12.35 8.73
N ASN A 513 -28.53 -12.27 9.96
CA ASN A 513 -28.96 -11.19 10.88
C ASN A 513 -28.25 -9.89 10.48
N THR A 514 -29.00 -8.98 9.86
CA THR A 514 -28.49 -7.70 9.34
C THR A 514 -28.79 -6.51 10.25
N GLU A 515 -29.16 -6.75 11.51
CA GLU A 515 -29.55 -5.69 12.45
C GLU A 515 -28.45 -4.65 12.68
N GLN A 516 -27.19 -5.06 12.66
CA GLN A 516 -26.02 -4.19 12.89
C GLN A 516 -25.46 -3.58 11.61
N ILE A 517 -25.96 -3.98 10.43
CA ILE A 517 -25.41 -3.52 9.14
C ILE A 517 -25.77 -2.06 8.91
N ASP A 518 -24.75 -1.23 8.67
CA ASP A 518 -24.90 0.19 8.31
C ASP A 518 -24.43 0.52 6.89
N ASP A 519 -23.60 -0.34 6.28
CA ASP A 519 -23.00 -0.10 4.96
C ASP A 519 -23.13 -1.31 4.03
N ILE A 520 -23.89 -1.15 2.95
CA ILE A 520 -24.08 -2.14 1.86
C ILE A 520 -23.77 -1.55 0.48
N ARG A 521 -23.04 -0.41 0.43
CA ARG A 521 -22.73 0.22 -0.86
C ARG A 521 -22.02 -0.76 -1.79
N SER A 522 -22.39 -0.73 -3.06
CA SER A 522 -21.80 -1.54 -4.12
C SER A 522 -21.78 -3.06 -3.85
N LEU A 523 -22.66 -3.57 -2.97
CA LEU A 523 -22.65 -4.98 -2.54
C LEU A 523 -22.72 -5.94 -3.74
N PHE A 524 -23.55 -5.66 -4.75
CA PHE A 524 -23.71 -6.47 -5.97
C PHE A 524 -23.29 -5.69 -7.23
N GLU A 525 -22.58 -4.56 -7.10
CA GLU A 525 -22.09 -3.79 -8.26
C GLU A 525 -21.31 -4.68 -9.21
N GLY A 526 -21.65 -4.67 -10.51
CA GLY A 526 -20.91 -5.42 -11.53
C GLY A 526 -21.10 -6.94 -11.50
N CYS A 527 -22.12 -7.47 -10.82
CA CYS A 527 -22.49 -8.89 -10.90
C CYS A 527 -23.24 -9.15 -12.23
N GLU A 528 -22.49 -9.13 -13.34
CA GLU A 528 -23.04 -9.07 -14.71
C GLU A 528 -23.84 -10.31 -15.11
N SER A 529 -23.55 -11.50 -14.55
CA SER A 529 -24.14 -12.78 -14.95
C SER A 529 -25.30 -13.24 -14.08
N VAL A 530 -25.57 -12.57 -12.97
CA VAL A 530 -26.67 -12.95 -12.07
C VAL A 530 -28.02 -12.63 -12.72
N GLU A 531 -28.95 -13.62 -12.71
CA GLU A 531 -30.29 -13.44 -13.24
C GLU A 531 -31.33 -13.17 -12.16
N VAL A 532 -31.11 -13.71 -10.95
CA VAL A 532 -31.99 -13.56 -9.78
C VAL A 532 -31.13 -13.29 -8.55
N LEU A 533 -31.49 -12.25 -7.79
CA LEU A 533 -30.81 -11.94 -6.52
C LEU A 533 -31.16 -12.96 -5.43
N PRO A 534 -30.27 -13.14 -4.41
CA PRO A 534 -30.64 -13.89 -3.21
C PRO A 534 -31.83 -13.21 -2.50
N LYS A 535 -32.55 -13.98 -1.69
CA LYS A 535 -33.72 -13.47 -0.96
C LYS A 535 -33.33 -12.50 0.15
N ILE A 536 -33.24 -11.21 -0.16
CA ILE A 536 -32.82 -10.13 0.77
C ILE A 536 -34.02 -9.32 1.31
N GLU A 537 -35.26 -9.71 0.99
CA GLU A 537 -36.48 -9.03 1.47
C GLU A 537 -36.66 -9.05 2.99
N ARG A 538 -35.97 -9.98 3.68
CA ARG A 538 -36.05 -10.12 5.15
C ARG A 538 -35.00 -9.33 5.92
N TRP A 539 -34.10 -8.71 5.21
CA TRP A 539 -33.02 -7.96 5.85
C TRP A 539 -33.56 -6.78 6.64
N ASN A 540 -33.06 -6.58 7.83
CA ASN A 540 -33.31 -5.36 8.60
C ASN A 540 -32.38 -4.25 8.06
N THR A 541 -33.01 -3.25 7.40
CA THR A 541 -32.29 -2.14 6.77
C THR A 541 -32.34 -0.85 7.58
N SER A 542 -32.78 -0.91 8.85
CA SER A 542 -32.99 0.28 9.70
C SER A 542 -31.74 1.12 9.92
N ASN A 543 -30.56 0.50 9.93
CA ASN A 543 -29.30 1.18 10.17
C ASN A 543 -28.53 1.54 8.89
N ILE A 544 -29.01 1.08 7.72
CA ILE A 544 -28.32 1.32 6.46
C ILE A 544 -28.39 2.82 6.11
N ASN A 545 -27.22 3.39 5.81
CA ASN A 545 -27.05 4.82 5.52
C ASN A 545 -26.86 5.12 4.02
N SER A 546 -26.54 4.12 3.19
CA SER A 546 -26.28 4.31 1.77
C SER A 546 -26.64 3.08 0.96
N LEU A 547 -27.34 3.29 -0.17
CA LEU A 547 -27.57 2.29 -1.23
C LEU A 547 -26.75 2.61 -2.49
N TYR A 548 -25.68 3.40 -2.36
CA TYR A 548 -24.84 3.81 -3.47
C TYR A 548 -24.35 2.62 -4.30
N ARG A 549 -24.72 2.60 -5.59
CA ARG A 549 -24.36 1.58 -6.58
C ARG A 549 -24.74 0.13 -6.20
N LEU A 550 -25.70 -0.08 -5.31
CA LEU A 550 -26.00 -1.39 -4.74
C LEU A 550 -26.13 -2.50 -5.80
N PHE A 551 -26.84 -2.25 -6.91
CA PHE A 551 -27.07 -3.20 -8.01
C PHE A 551 -26.50 -2.71 -9.34
N LYS A 552 -25.65 -1.67 -9.32
CA LYS A 552 -25.11 -1.11 -10.57
C LYS A 552 -24.44 -2.19 -11.41
N GLY A 553 -24.77 -2.24 -12.72
CA GLY A 553 -24.14 -3.16 -13.66
C GLY A 553 -24.55 -4.62 -13.53
N CYS A 554 -25.67 -4.93 -12.86
CA CYS A 554 -26.27 -6.25 -12.87
C CYS A 554 -26.98 -6.49 -14.21
N LEU A 555 -26.19 -6.67 -15.28
CA LEU A 555 -26.66 -6.63 -16.68
C LEU A 555 -27.76 -7.64 -17.02
N LYS A 556 -27.68 -8.87 -16.46
CA LYS A 556 -28.60 -9.98 -16.74
C LYS A 556 -29.69 -10.15 -15.69
N LEU A 557 -29.73 -9.29 -14.66
CA LEU A 557 -30.73 -9.36 -13.62
C LEU A 557 -32.12 -9.13 -14.21
N LYS A 558 -33.05 -10.06 -13.94
CA LYS A 558 -34.43 -10.02 -14.44
C LYS A 558 -35.43 -9.68 -13.33
N ASP A 559 -35.23 -10.26 -12.15
CA ASP A 559 -36.14 -10.12 -11.03
C ASP A 559 -35.37 -9.69 -9.76
N PHE A 560 -36.03 -8.84 -8.98
CA PHE A 560 -35.60 -8.44 -7.66
C PHE A 560 -36.38 -9.17 -6.57
N SER A 561 -35.81 -9.33 -5.39
CA SER A 561 -36.54 -9.59 -4.16
C SER A 561 -37.51 -8.46 -3.87
N ASP A 562 -38.59 -8.73 -3.11
CA ASP A 562 -39.51 -7.67 -2.67
C ASP A 562 -38.85 -6.71 -1.68
N LEU A 563 -38.47 -5.53 -2.16
CA LEU A 563 -37.80 -4.48 -1.36
C LEU A 563 -38.78 -3.52 -0.68
N SER A 564 -40.10 -3.76 -0.75
CA SER A 564 -41.13 -2.85 -0.21
C SER A 564 -41.06 -2.65 1.30
N LYS A 565 -40.45 -3.60 2.03
CA LYS A 565 -40.31 -3.58 3.49
C LYS A 565 -39.02 -2.91 3.98
N TRP A 566 -38.15 -2.52 3.06
CA TRP A 566 -36.89 -1.87 3.43
C TRP A 566 -37.15 -0.50 4.04
N LYS A 567 -36.50 -0.24 5.18
CA LYS A 567 -36.57 1.01 5.90
C LYS A 567 -35.52 1.96 5.36
N MET A 568 -35.92 3.14 4.89
CA MET A 568 -35.08 4.08 4.16
C MET A 568 -34.72 5.33 4.97
N HIS A 569 -35.19 5.47 6.20
CA HIS A 569 -35.11 6.72 6.96
C HIS A 569 -33.68 7.21 7.26
N ASN A 570 -32.67 6.31 7.26
CA ASN A 570 -31.26 6.67 7.44
C ASN A 570 -30.51 6.77 6.09
N VAL A 571 -31.13 6.37 4.99
CA VAL A 571 -30.47 6.42 3.67
C VAL A 571 -30.45 7.85 3.15
N THR A 572 -29.27 8.31 2.76
CA THR A 572 -29.05 9.67 2.25
C THR A 572 -28.88 9.77 0.75
N SER A 573 -28.65 8.64 0.06
CA SER A 573 -28.39 8.63 -1.39
C SER A 573 -28.87 7.34 -2.05
N LEU A 574 -29.58 7.48 -3.19
CA LEU A 574 -29.88 6.40 -4.14
C LEU A 574 -29.02 6.48 -5.42
N ARG A 575 -27.93 7.23 -5.38
CA ARG A 575 -27.10 7.42 -6.57
C ARG A 575 -26.70 6.09 -7.17
N SER A 576 -27.01 5.92 -8.48
CA SER A 576 -26.64 4.75 -9.29
C SER A 576 -27.18 3.40 -8.75
N VAL A 577 -28.23 3.39 -7.91
CA VAL A 577 -28.68 2.16 -7.20
C VAL A 577 -29.03 1.03 -8.17
N PHE A 578 -29.70 1.32 -9.31
CA PHE A 578 -30.06 0.37 -10.37
C PHE A 578 -29.39 0.70 -11.72
N GLU A 579 -28.34 1.52 -11.71
CA GLU A 579 -27.64 1.92 -12.93
C GLU A 579 -27.19 0.68 -13.72
N ASP A 580 -27.46 0.65 -15.04
CA ASP A 580 -27.12 -0.44 -15.96
C ASP A 580 -27.72 -1.82 -15.59
N CYS A 581 -28.87 -1.87 -14.90
CA CYS A 581 -29.66 -3.10 -14.79
C CYS A 581 -30.43 -3.32 -16.12
N ALA A 582 -29.69 -3.65 -17.18
CA ALA A 582 -30.16 -3.57 -18.56
C ALA A 582 -31.30 -4.53 -18.90
N SER A 583 -31.40 -5.71 -18.25
CA SER A 583 -32.38 -6.76 -18.52
C SER A 583 -33.65 -6.69 -17.65
N VAL A 584 -33.69 -5.77 -16.69
CA VAL A 584 -34.87 -5.60 -15.81
C VAL A 584 -36.03 -5.02 -16.56
N GLU A 585 -37.15 -5.76 -16.63
CA GLU A 585 -38.39 -5.26 -17.22
C GLU A 585 -39.29 -4.53 -16.22
N LYS A 586 -39.19 -4.89 -14.92
CA LYS A 586 -39.99 -4.32 -13.85
C LYS A 586 -39.18 -4.20 -12.58
N LEU A 587 -39.18 -3.04 -11.93
CA LEU A 587 -38.54 -2.81 -10.64
C LEU A 587 -39.38 -3.41 -9.49
N PRO A 588 -38.72 -3.71 -8.32
CA PRO A 588 -39.47 -4.07 -7.13
C PRO A 588 -40.36 -2.92 -6.68
N ASN A 589 -41.35 -3.22 -5.83
CA ASN A 589 -42.21 -2.16 -5.30
C ASN A 589 -41.41 -1.27 -4.31
N ILE A 590 -41.04 -0.08 -4.81
CA ILE A 590 -40.28 0.94 -4.05
C ILE A 590 -41.16 2.18 -3.77
N SER A 591 -42.46 2.10 -4.02
CA SER A 591 -43.39 3.24 -3.83
C SER A 591 -43.42 3.76 -2.39
N GLY A 592 -43.22 2.89 -1.41
CA GLY A 592 -43.21 3.21 0.01
C GLY A 592 -41.86 3.65 0.56
N TRP A 593 -40.85 3.78 -0.27
CA TRP A 593 -39.50 4.22 0.23
C TRP A 593 -39.57 5.68 0.68
N ASP A 594 -39.13 5.94 1.91
CA ASP A 594 -38.95 7.28 2.44
C ASP A 594 -37.64 7.86 1.92
N ILE A 595 -37.72 8.78 0.96
CA ILE A 595 -36.57 9.44 0.36
C ILE A 595 -36.38 10.88 0.87
N GLY A 596 -37.09 11.29 1.93
CA GLY A 596 -37.10 12.67 2.43
C GLY A 596 -35.72 13.18 2.90
N ASN A 597 -34.80 12.28 3.24
CA ASN A 597 -33.43 12.63 3.69
C ASN A 597 -32.40 12.59 2.55
N MET A 598 -32.80 12.31 1.31
CA MET A 598 -31.88 12.15 0.18
C MET A 598 -31.58 13.46 -0.51
N ASP A 599 -30.31 13.68 -0.83
CA ASP A 599 -29.85 14.86 -1.56
C ASP A 599 -29.67 14.59 -3.06
N THR A 600 -29.57 13.33 -3.48
CA THR A 600 -29.35 12.95 -4.87
C THR A 600 -30.05 11.66 -5.27
N LEU A 601 -30.67 11.69 -6.46
CA LEU A 601 -31.21 10.53 -7.20
C LEU A 601 -30.43 10.34 -8.52
N ARG A 602 -29.27 10.95 -8.64
CA ARG A 602 -28.45 10.91 -9.86
C ARG A 602 -28.19 9.49 -10.31
N ASP A 603 -28.32 9.24 -11.61
CA ASP A 603 -28.06 7.95 -12.25
C ASP A 603 -28.90 6.77 -11.68
N ALA A 604 -29.94 7.02 -10.85
CA ALA A 604 -30.60 5.97 -10.06
C ALA A 604 -31.13 4.80 -10.91
N PHE A 605 -31.67 5.08 -12.11
CA PHE A 605 -32.19 4.09 -13.06
C PHE A 605 -31.50 4.19 -14.43
N LYS A 606 -30.39 4.89 -14.52
CA LYS A 606 -29.66 5.07 -15.78
C LYS A 606 -29.34 3.72 -16.42
N GLY A 607 -29.54 3.60 -17.73
CA GLY A 607 -29.20 2.40 -18.49
C GLY A 607 -30.08 1.18 -18.23
N CYS A 608 -31.24 1.31 -17.56
CA CYS A 608 -32.24 0.25 -17.41
C CYS A 608 -32.99 0.10 -18.75
N LYS A 609 -32.34 -0.48 -19.75
CA LYS A 609 -32.81 -0.48 -21.15
C LYS A 609 -34.14 -1.19 -21.36
N SER A 610 -34.38 -2.30 -20.67
CA SER A 610 -35.59 -3.12 -20.80
C SER A 610 -36.73 -2.69 -19.88
N LEU A 611 -36.53 -1.70 -19.02
CA LEU A 611 -37.53 -1.24 -18.06
C LEU A 611 -38.74 -0.61 -18.79
N LYS A 612 -39.94 -1.20 -18.63
CA LYS A 612 -41.17 -0.79 -19.33
C LYS A 612 -41.98 0.23 -18.53
N GLU A 613 -42.01 0.06 -17.20
CA GLU A 613 -42.80 0.91 -16.31
C GLU A 613 -42.08 1.07 -14.95
N LEU A 614 -42.33 2.18 -14.29
CA LEU A 614 -41.88 2.45 -12.93
C LEU A 614 -42.96 2.07 -11.91
N PRO A 615 -42.63 1.62 -10.70
CA PRO A 615 -43.58 1.60 -9.59
C PRO A 615 -44.08 3.03 -9.33
N ASP A 616 -45.20 3.16 -8.60
CA ASP A 616 -45.75 4.49 -8.30
C ASP A 616 -44.84 5.28 -7.33
N ILE A 617 -43.97 6.09 -7.89
CA ILE A 617 -43.06 6.98 -7.17
C ILE A 617 -43.58 8.42 -7.10
N SER A 618 -44.86 8.67 -7.48
CA SER A 618 -45.47 10.00 -7.45
C SER A 618 -45.44 10.66 -6.06
N LYS A 619 -45.52 9.83 -5.00
CA LYS A 619 -45.58 10.27 -3.60
C LYS A 619 -44.19 10.44 -2.94
N TRP A 620 -43.12 10.24 -3.67
CA TRP A 620 -41.80 10.44 -3.11
C TRP A 620 -41.57 11.89 -2.67
N ASN A 621 -41.12 12.09 -1.44
CA ASN A 621 -40.79 13.41 -0.91
C ASN A 621 -39.42 13.87 -1.45
N THR A 622 -39.46 14.66 -2.53
CA THR A 622 -38.25 15.15 -3.23
C THR A 622 -37.74 16.50 -2.71
N SER A 623 -38.31 17.02 -1.61
CA SER A 623 -38.03 18.39 -1.10
C SER A 623 -36.56 18.67 -0.76
N ASN A 624 -35.74 17.64 -0.50
CA ASN A 624 -34.32 17.77 -0.23
C ASN A 624 -33.44 17.40 -1.42
N VAL A 625 -33.97 16.87 -2.49
CA VAL A 625 -33.21 16.42 -3.66
C VAL A 625 -32.63 17.62 -4.41
N ALA A 626 -31.31 17.64 -4.58
CA ALA A 626 -30.61 18.68 -5.32
C ALA A 626 -30.13 18.23 -6.71
N ASP A 627 -30.00 16.90 -6.95
CA ASP A 627 -29.44 16.35 -8.18
C ASP A 627 -30.30 15.18 -8.70
N LEU A 628 -30.90 15.39 -9.87
CA LEU A 628 -31.66 14.42 -10.66
C LEU A 628 -30.96 14.06 -11.98
N SER A 629 -29.69 14.48 -12.17
CA SER A 629 -28.97 14.29 -13.42
C SER A 629 -28.96 12.82 -13.84
N SER A 630 -29.25 12.60 -15.15
CA SER A 630 -29.21 11.27 -15.77
C SER A 630 -30.08 10.20 -15.10
N MET A 631 -31.06 10.57 -14.25
CA MET A 631 -31.83 9.62 -13.42
C MET A 631 -32.44 8.48 -14.23
N PHE A 632 -32.97 8.77 -15.43
CA PHE A 632 -33.57 7.79 -16.35
C PHE A 632 -32.85 7.73 -17.71
N GLU A 633 -31.63 8.28 -17.80
CA GLU A 633 -30.88 8.29 -19.06
C GLU A 633 -30.73 6.86 -19.60
N GLY A 634 -31.10 6.64 -20.87
CA GLY A 634 -31.00 5.35 -21.55
C GLY A 634 -32.05 4.29 -21.13
N CYS A 635 -33.12 4.67 -20.47
CA CYS A 635 -34.28 3.80 -20.27
C CYS A 635 -35.10 3.69 -21.58
N GLU A 636 -34.54 2.93 -22.54
CA GLU A 636 -35.00 2.90 -23.92
C GLU A 636 -36.44 2.35 -24.11
N SER A 637 -36.85 1.41 -23.21
CA SER A 637 -38.16 0.74 -23.26
C SER A 637 -39.22 1.38 -22.34
N LEU A 638 -38.89 2.48 -21.63
CA LEU A 638 -39.80 3.10 -20.67
C LEU A 638 -40.95 3.82 -21.40
N GLU A 639 -42.15 3.30 -21.25
CA GLU A 639 -43.34 3.77 -21.96
C GLU A 639 -44.19 4.76 -21.17
N LYS A 640 -44.16 4.65 -19.83
CA LYS A 640 -45.04 5.43 -18.95
C LYS A 640 -44.26 5.93 -17.74
N LEU A 641 -44.56 7.15 -17.33
CA LEU A 641 -44.11 7.72 -16.07
C LEU A 641 -45.27 7.78 -15.07
N PRO A 642 -45.08 7.54 -13.77
CA PRO A 642 -46.05 7.95 -12.76
C PRO A 642 -46.20 9.48 -12.79
N ASP A 643 -47.21 10.01 -12.10
CA ASP A 643 -47.39 11.47 -12.06
C ASP A 643 -46.32 12.19 -11.25
N LEU A 644 -45.28 12.67 -11.94
CA LEU A 644 -44.16 13.38 -11.33
C LEU A 644 -44.47 14.87 -11.08
N ASN A 645 -45.67 15.38 -11.36
CA ASN A 645 -46.02 16.77 -11.08
C ASN A 645 -46.09 17.07 -9.58
N PHE A 646 -46.24 16.04 -8.74
CA PHE A 646 -46.21 16.15 -7.27
C PHE A 646 -44.80 16.30 -6.67
N TRP A 647 -43.73 16.11 -7.46
CA TRP A 647 -42.39 16.26 -6.97
C TRP A 647 -42.04 17.72 -6.71
N ASN A 648 -41.56 18.00 -5.50
CA ASN A 648 -41.00 19.30 -5.18
C ASN A 648 -39.58 19.42 -5.77
N ILE A 649 -39.39 20.32 -6.73
CA ILE A 649 -38.12 20.53 -7.43
C ILE A 649 -37.43 21.86 -7.07
N GLU A 650 -37.89 22.56 -6.04
CA GLU A 650 -37.32 23.86 -5.64
C GLU A 650 -35.83 23.83 -5.33
N LYS A 651 -35.37 22.74 -4.72
CA LYS A 651 -33.91 22.56 -4.39
C LYS A 651 -33.14 21.91 -5.52
N VAL A 652 -33.78 21.43 -6.59
CA VAL A 652 -33.06 20.76 -7.69
C VAL A 652 -32.20 21.77 -8.46
N LYS A 653 -30.89 21.57 -8.40
CA LYS A 653 -29.87 22.38 -9.09
C LYS A 653 -29.41 21.71 -10.39
N MET A 654 -29.41 20.38 -10.44
CA MET A 654 -28.90 19.57 -11.54
C MET A 654 -29.97 18.58 -11.99
N LYS A 655 -30.32 18.59 -13.26
CA LYS A 655 -31.27 17.68 -13.91
C LYS A 655 -30.87 17.39 -15.36
N ASP A 656 -29.61 17.64 -15.71
CA ASP A 656 -29.09 17.44 -17.05
C ASP A 656 -29.23 15.97 -17.46
N ASP A 657 -29.61 15.74 -18.71
CA ASP A 657 -29.77 14.41 -19.31
C ASP A 657 -30.73 13.46 -18.58
N MET A 658 -31.63 13.96 -17.69
CA MET A 658 -32.55 13.15 -16.87
C MET A 658 -33.32 12.09 -17.67
N PHE A 659 -33.82 12.43 -18.86
CA PHE A 659 -34.57 11.55 -19.76
C PHE A 659 -33.89 11.33 -21.12
N LYS A 660 -32.59 11.59 -21.23
CA LYS A 660 -31.85 11.41 -22.46
C LYS A 660 -31.94 9.96 -22.94
N ASN A 661 -32.20 9.75 -24.23
CA ASN A 661 -32.37 8.43 -24.85
C ASN A 661 -33.59 7.62 -24.34
N CYS A 662 -34.57 8.23 -23.68
CA CYS A 662 -35.86 7.60 -23.34
C CYS A 662 -36.84 7.76 -24.54
N LYS A 663 -36.63 7.00 -25.60
CA LYS A 663 -37.31 7.18 -26.91
C LYS A 663 -38.84 7.10 -26.85
N LEU A 664 -39.39 6.23 -25.98
CA LEU A 664 -40.83 6.00 -25.86
C LEU A 664 -41.55 7.02 -24.95
N LEU A 665 -40.79 7.91 -24.29
CA LEU A 665 -41.31 9.00 -23.47
C LEU A 665 -41.39 10.33 -24.20
N GLU A 666 -41.06 10.37 -25.49
CA GLU A 666 -41.13 11.60 -26.27
C GLU A 666 -42.57 12.20 -26.23
N GLY A 667 -42.67 13.48 -25.86
CA GLY A 667 -43.95 14.16 -25.66
C GLY A 667 -44.70 13.83 -24.36
N LYS A 668 -44.19 12.94 -23.51
CA LYS A 668 -44.81 12.52 -22.23
C LYS A 668 -44.06 13.04 -21.00
N ILE A 669 -42.92 13.71 -21.18
CA ILE A 669 -42.09 14.24 -20.09
C ILE A 669 -42.73 15.51 -19.53
N PRO A 670 -42.97 15.63 -18.20
CA PRO A 670 -43.51 16.84 -17.61
C PRO A 670 -42.61 18.06 -17.91
N PRO A 671 -43.21 19.23 -18.27
CA PRO A 671 -42.45 20.40 -18.74
C PRO A 671 -41.36 20.89 -17.73
N GLN A 672 -41.58 20.70 -16.45
CA GLN A 672 -40.68 21.13 -15.39
C GLN A 672 -39.31 20.41 -15.44
N PHE A 673 -39.19 19.25 -16.09
CA PHE A 673 -37.97 18.48 -16.27
C PHE A 673 -37.32 18.70 -17.64
N LEU A 674 -37.98 19.36 -18.58
CA LEU A 674 -37.38 19.71 -19.85
C LEU A 674 -36.33 20.81 -19.63
N ASN A 675 -35.19 20.67 -20.23
CA ASN A 675 -34.22 21.77 -20.25
C ASN A 675 -34.79 22.93 -21.04
N LYS A 676 -34.84 24.11 -20.44
CA LYS A 676 -35.13 25.33 -21.22
C LYS A 676 -33.99 25.43 -22.25
N GLU A 677 -34.33 25.36 -23.53
CA GLU A 677 -33.39 25.65 -24.59
C GLU A 677 -32.65 26.94 -24.22
N LYS A 678 -31.33 26.88 -24.13
CA LYS A 678 -30.51 28.08 -24.06
C LYS A 678 -30.71 28.81 -25.37
N LYS A 679 -31.66 29.83 -25.38
CA LYS A 679 -31.78 30.78 -26.46
C LYS A 679 -30.51 31.62 -26.55
#